data_1147c3dd67e68d5be30bfdaac854e4cd
#
_entry.id   1147c3dd67e68d5be30bfdaac854e4cd
#
_cell.length_a   1.000
_cell.length_b   1.000
_cell.length_c   1.000
_cell.angle_alpha   90.00
_cell.angle_beta   90.00
_cell.angle_gamma   90.00
#
_symmetry.space_group_name_H-M   'P 1'
#
loop_
_entity.id
_entity.type
_entity.pdbx_description
1 polymer ?
#
loop_
_entity_poly.entity_id
_entity_poly.type
_entity_poly.pdbx_seq_one_letter_code
_entity_poly.pdbx_strand_id
1 'polypeptide(L)'
;MTFGKPTHAGTQKIMTATMVAITTFTGNLFFNCTPAYAAAPVAVLKSSRNAIAYQDAHLGTYDEDWNIFKRALDAANVRFDELSDIDVSGGPSKLQGYKLIVVPLLVDEPPDVVSALTEFQKGGGKLLITDAAGSPLPNAQALEALAGVSISKQSTSTDAHKLQWSKSGVNAEEFPIGSVSADITLQEGATPVATWSDASGNKLGSGAARKNNALYLSWAPGLQGDISANSRLLQLALEELSPGITQQSAVQISFAEFQTIQQELEYLTKRTEETIKTAKQADLAVPFKVIQQDLDAATDHVQKFKDAYHERRYYEADEYLQKARADFSRAFAQAMPVRPVEARSVWLDRGTIVNCKNPKGMTAVFDKLKAAGINVVYFETNNAGFVMYPSKMATQNPDTLGWDPLGAALLEARRHNMELHAWMWVFNVGNTKHNPIVGKPADYPGPVLSTHDFSWALASQTGSLIPPKQSEFWLDPSNPDAKRYIKDLIMEVAQNYAVDGIQLDYIRYPFNGKGGEMGFNWLGRQRFEQDTGLSLDHLDEETRQVWQAWKIQNVNNFVKDVSTTLRAARPKMRISCAVYAMPRRMRTNLIQQEWETWVANGWIDTLNPMTYVPTAKELTTAAGYVRESTADRVLVYPGLSIRQLDTAGLVEQLDSAREMGTLGTTMFAAAHLDDKKSNVLKVGPYRRQPLLTPQSEPLRASRLLVDDFAAMVNRYLQDPQKHIMSDQASTNDVLQQIDAIQKSMHSLNSKSSPESIEAVLKDVTTLHNTIKNWLRLEAFIQRGYRAQYIVSYLGQVEAILSYASHKAKSLNHTLDETTATELRAAPVRKPRATPPETSAIVPTAAQQ
;
A
#
# COMPACT_ATOMS: atom_id res chain seq x y z
N MET A 1 45.80 -23.90 -31.84
CA MET A 1 45.35 -23.50 -30.50
C MET A 1 43.83 -23.36 -30.57
N THR A 2 43.14 -24.34 -30.06
CA THR A 2 41.67 -24.54 -30.16
C THR A 2 40.98 -23.78 -29.01
N PHE A 3 40.09 -22.84 -29.37
CA PHE A 3 39.22 -22.19 -28.42
C PHE A 3 38.01 -23.09 -28.13
N GLY A 4 37.85 -23.48 -26.85
CA GLY A 4 36.73 -24.27 -26.37
C GLY A 4 35.47 -23.43 -26.22
N LYS A 5 34.34 -23.98 -26.61
CA LYS A 5 32.98 -23.43 -26.44
C LYS A 5 32.59 -23.44 -24.96
N PRO A 6 31.95 -22.40 -24.41
CA PRO A 6 31.41 -22.43 -23.05
C PRO A 6 30.12 -23.27 -22.99
N THR A 7 30.05 -24.13 -22.01
CA THR A 7 28.94 -25.05 -21.75
C THR A 7 27.72 -24.37 -21.17
N HIS A 8 26.54 -24.70 -21.71
CA HIS A 8 25.21 -24.18 -21.39
C HIS A 8 24.63 -24.53 -19.99
N ALA A 9 25.43 -25.00 -19.06
CA ALA A 9 24.95 -25.49 -17.75
C ALA A 9 24.73 -24.38 -16.68
N GLY A 10 25.32 -23.19 -16.86
CA GLY A 10 25.23 -22.11 -15.86
C GLY A 10 23.93 -21.29 -15.94
N THR A 11 23.35 -21.16 -17.11
CA THR A 11 22.16 -20.33 -17.37
C THR A 11 20.83 -20.98 -16.95
N GLN A 12 20.76 -22.31 -16.94
CA GLN A 12 19.55 -23.01 -16.51
C GLN A 12 19.32 -22.97 -14.97
N LYS A 13 20.39 -22.98 -14.17
CA LYS A 13 20.24 -22.90 -12.70
C LYS A 13 19.79 -21.51 -12.20
N ILE A 14 20.18 -20.44 -12.87
CA ILE A 14 19.73 -19.08 -12.54
C ILE A 14 18.26 -18.87 -12.97
N MET A 15 17.85 -19.44 -14.11
CA MET A 15 16.43 -19.42 -14.55
C MET A 15 15.52 -20.20 -13.61
N THR A 16 15.97 -21.32 -13.05
CA THR A 16 15.15 -22.17 -12.16
C THR A 16 14.94 -21.50 -10.79
N ALA A 17 15.93 -20.80 -10.26
CA ALA A 17 15.81 -20.05 -9.00
C ALA A 17 14.86 -18.81 -9.15
N THR A 18 14.94 -18.13 -10.28
CA THR A 18 14.03 -16.99 -10.59
C THR A 18 12.61 -17.47 -10.89
N MET A 19 12.41 -18.63 -11.52
CA MET A 19 11.09 -19.22 -11.74
C MET A 19 10.41 -19.66 -10.44
N VAL A 20 11.14 -20.20 -9.47
CA VAL A 20 10.58 -20.59 -8.17
C VAL A 20 10.14 -19.37 -7.37
N ALA A 21 10.89 -18.26 -7.42
CA ALA A 21 10.48 -17.01 -6.76
C ALA A 21 9.23 -16.36 -7.39
N ILE A 22 8.99 -16.57 -8.69
CA ILE A 22 7.88 -15.92 -9.41
C ILE A 22 6.64 -16.80 -9.49
N THR A 23 6.77 -18.13 -9.47
CA THR A 23 5.60 -19.03 -9.36
C THR A 23 4.94 -18.99 -7.98
N THR A 24 5.69 -18.62 -6.92
CA THR A 24 5.10 -18.28 -5.61
C THR A 24 4.44 -16.90 -5.59
N PHE A 25 4.79 -15.99 -6.52
CA PHE A 25 4.20 -14.66 -6.59
C PHE A 25 2.78 -14.61 -7.19
N THR A 26 2.37 -15.62 -7.97
CA THR A 26 1.06 -15.66 -8.62
C THR A 26 -0.05 -16.33 -7.82
N GLY A 27 0.29 -17.00 -6.73
CA GLY A 27 -0.67 -17.69 -5.86
C GLY A 27 -0.81 -17.10 -4.45
N ASN A 28 0.14 -16.26 -4.02
CA ASN A 28 0.22 -15.82 -2.63
C ASN A 28 0.63 -14.34 -2.52
N LEU A 29 -0.11 -13.43 -3.17
CA LEU A 29 0.01 -11.99 -2.92
C LEU A 29 -0.51 -11.59 -1.52
N PHE A 30 -0.73 -12.56 -0.62
CA PHE A 30 -1.20 -12.35 0.75
C PHE A 30 -0.52 -13.25 1.79
N PHE A 31 0.69 -13.75 1.54
CA PHE A 31 1.41 -14.44 2.61
C PHE A 31 2.61 -13.63 3.08
N ASN A 32 2.54 -13.26 4.36
CA ASN A 32 3.61 -12.76 5.19
C ASN A 32 4.92 -13.49 4.90
N CYS A 33 5.93 -12.81 4.35
CA CYS A 33 7.33 -13.18 4.58
C CYS A 33 7.74 -12.66 5.96
N THR A 34 7.06 -13.13 7.01
CA THR A 34 7.72 -13.29 8.29
C THR A 34 8.63 -14.52 8.17
N PRO A 35 9.85 -14.52 8.74
CA PRO A 35 10.59 -15.75 8.91
C PRO A 35 9.63 -16.79 9.51
N ALA A 36 9.72 -18.04 9.06
CA ALA A 36 8.85 -19.12 9.56
C ALA A 36 9.09 -19.35 11.04
N TYR A 37 8.52 -18.46 11.86
CA TYR A 37 8.34 -18.74 13.28
C TYR A 37 7.30 -19.86 13.38
N ALA A 38 7.54 -20.79 14.29
CA ALA A 38 6.48 -21.72 14.67
C ALA A 38 5.24 -20.90 15.04
N ALA A 39 4.07 -21.26 14.49
CA ALA A 39 2.82 -20.55 14.77
C ALA A 39 2.66 -20.38 16.29
N ALA A 40 2.27 -19.18 16.72
CA ALA A 40 2.03 -18.96 18.15
C ALA A 40 0.90 -19.89 18.61
N PRO A 41 0.97 -20.45 19.81
CA PRO A 41 -0.12 -21.32 20.32
C PRO A 41 -1.41 -20.54 20.59
N VAL A 42 -1.35 -19.20 20.60
CA VAL A 42 -2.47 -18.27 20.82
C VAL A 42 -2.70 -17.47 19.55
N ALA A 43 -3.95 -17.29 19.15
CA ALA A 43 -4.36 -16.36 18.12
C ALA A 43 -5.35 -15.33 18.66
N VAL A 44 -5.39 -14.14 18.07
CA VAL A 44 -6.33 -13.06 18.42
C VAL A 44 -7.08 -12.62 17.18
N LEU A 45 -8.41 -12.66 17.24
CA LEU A 45 -9.27 -12.26 16.13
C LEU A 45 -9.33 -10.73 16.00
N LYS A 46 -9.10 -10.24 14.78
CA LYS A 46 -9.39 -8.88 14.38
C LYS A 46 -10.43 -8.90 13.26
N SER A 47 -11.70 -8.82 13.64
CA SER A 47 -12.82 -8.96 12.71
C SER A 47 -13.25 -7.64 12.11
N SER A 48 -13.38 -7.61 10.78
CA SER A 48 -13.90 -6.45 10.05
C SER A 48 -15.39 -6.23 10.32
N ARG A 49 -16.15 -7.32 10.53
CA ARG A 49 -17.58 -7.25 10.86
C ARG A 49 -17.79 -6.69 12.25
N ASN A 50 -17.01 -7.18 13.21
CA ASN A 50 -17.08 -6.67 14.60
C ASN A 50 -16.68 -5.19 14.67
N ALA A 51 -15.71 -4.75 13.85
CA ALA A 51 -15.33 -3.35 13.75
C ALA A 51 -16.48 -2.44 13.28
N ILE A 52 -17.28 -2.90 12.31
CA ILE A 52 -18.48 -2.17 11.85
C ILE A 52 -19.51 -2.13 12.96
N ALA A 53 -19.82 -3.27 13.57
CA ALA A 53 -20.81 -3.34 14.66
C ALA A 53 -20.40 -2.48 15.87
N TYR A 54 -19.12 -2.41 16.17
CA TYR A 54 -18.55 -1.57 17.23
C TYR A 54 -18.77 -0.08 16.98
N GLN A 55 -18.58 0.38 15.74
CA GLN A 55 -18.84 1.75 15.34
C GLN A 55 -20.34 2.09 15.34
N ASP A 56 -21.16 1.16 14.86
CA ASP A 56 -22.62 1.32 14.84
C ASP A 56 -23.22 1.40 16.26
N ALA A 57 -22.59 0.72 17.22
CA ALA A 57 -22.91 0.78 18.62
C ALA A 57 -22.37 2.03 19.35
N HIS A 58 -21.68 2.93 18.64
CA HIS A 58 -21.08 4.18 19.16
C HIS A 58 -20.09 3.98 20.33
N LEU A 59 -19.35 2.87 20.34
CA LEU A 59 -18.42 2.51 21.42
C LEU A 59 -17.06 3.20 21.30
N GLY A 60 -16.72 3.78 20.15
CA GLY A 60 -15.44 4.41 19.90
C GLY A 60 -14.82 3.97 18.58
N THR A 61 -13.50 4.05 18.47
CA THR A 61 -12.75 3.61 17.29
C THR A 61 -12.20 2.20 17.52
N TYR A 62 -12.78 1.20 16.88
CA TYR A 62 -12.39 -0.21 17.06
C TYR A 62 -10.89 -0.46 16.94
N ASP A 63 -10.23 0.12 15.93
CA ASP A 63 -8.78 -0.04 15.74
C ASP A 63 -7.95 0.53 16.88
N GLU A 64 -8.39 1.63 17.51
CA GLU A 64 -7.70 2.20 18.67
C GLU A 64 -7.86 1.30 19.87
N ASP A 65 -9.09 0.85 20.16
CA ASP A 65 -9.42 0.00 21.29
C ASP A 65 -8.80 -1.40 21.14
N TRP A 66 -8.81 -1.94 19.93
CA TRP A 66 -8.11 -3.18 19.61
C TRP A 66 -6.59 -3.07 19.84
N ASN A 67 -5.97 -1.95 19.47
CA ASN A 67 -4.56 -1.71 19.75
C ASN A 67 -4.27 -1.54 21.25
N ILE A 68 -5.22 -1.01 22.02
CA ILE A 68 -5.10 -0.93 23.49
C ILE A 68 -5.18 -2.34 24.10
N PHE A 69 -6.12 -3.16 23.66
CA PHE A 69 -6.22 -4.55 24.06
C PHE A 69 -4.94 -5.35 23.70
N LYS A 70 -4.43 -5.15 22.49
CA LYS A 70 -3.15 -5.73 22.05
C LYS A 70 -2.01 -5.38 23.00
N ARG A 71 -1.88 -4.11 23.40
CA ARG A 71 -0.86 -3.68 24.36
C ARG A 71 -0.98 -4.40 25.72
N ALA A 72 -2.20 -4.72 26.15
CA ALA A 72 -2.40 -5.48 27.38
C ALA A 72 -1.93 -6.93 27.23
N LEU A 73 -2.11 -7.57 26.06
CA LEU A 73 -1.55 -8.88 25.74
C LEU A 73 -0.02 -8.85 25.65
N ASP A 74 0.54 -7.84 24.98
CA ASP A 74 1.98 -7.65 24.89
C ASP A 74 2.60 -7.45 26.27
N ALA A 75 1.97 -6.65 27.14
CA ALA A 75 2.39 -6.47 28.54
C ALA A 75 2.24 -7.75 29.39
N ALA A 76 1.31 -8.65 29.00
CA ALA A 76 1.18 -9.97 29.57
C ALA A 76 2.28 -10.95 29.08
N ASN A 77 3.17 -10.52 28.20
CA ASN A 77 4.22 -11.31 27.57
C ASN A 77 3.67 -12.53 26.81
N VAL A 78 2.58 -12.33 26.06
CA VAL A 78 1.89 -13.36 25.29
C VAL A 78 2.12 -13.13 23.80
N ARG A 79 2.83 -14.04 23.15
CA ARG A 79 2.96 -14.08 21.71
C ARG A 79 1.70 -14.65 21.08
N PHE A 80 1.18 -13.99 20.05
CA PHE A 80 -0.01 -14.41 19.34
C PHE A 80 0.07 -14.07 17.85
N ASP A 81 -0.71 -14.80 17.05
CA ASP A 81 -0.94 -14.48 15.64
C ASP A 81 -2.26 -13.70 15.52
N GLU A 82 -2.29 -12.68 14.65
CA GLU A 82 -3.52 -11.98 14.31
C GLU A 82 -4.27 -12.76 13.22
N LEU A 83 -5.55 -13.06 13.48
CA LEU A 83 -6.45 -13.66 12.50
C LEU A 83 -7.52 -12.66 12.09
N SER A 84 -7.80 -12.58 10.80
CA SER A 84 -8.98 -11.88 10.29
C SER A 84 -10.22 -12.80 10.33
N ASP A 85 -11.41 -12.21 10.23
CA ASP A 85 -12.66 -12.94 10.01
C ASP A 85 -12.58 -13.87 8.79
N ILE A 86 -11.90 -13.46 7.72
CA ILE A 86 -11.65 -14.30 6.54
C ILE A 86 -10.75 -15.51 6.85
N ASP A 87 -9.75 -15.34 7.72
CA ASP A 87 -8.88 -16.45 8.12
C ASP A 87 -9.66 -17.49 8.93
N VAL A 88 -10.53 -17.04 9.82
CA VAL A 88 -11.37 -17.89 10.66
C VAL A 88 -12.46 -18.58 9.84
N SER A 89 -13.18 -17.86 8.99
CA SER A 89 -14.24 -18.42 8.12
C SER A 89 -13.71 -19.42 7.08
N GLY A 90 -12.40 -19.45 6.85
CA GLY A 90 -11.74 -20.47 6.00
C GLY A 90 -11.83 -21.90 6.52
N GLY A 91 -12.45 -22.10 7.69
CA GLY A 91 -12.79 -23.38 8.28
C GLY A 91 -11.77 -23.95 9.27
N PRO A 92 -12.11 -25.02 9.99
CA PRO A 92 -11.34 -25.57 11.11
C PRO A 92 -9.89 -25.95 10.77
N SER A 93 -9.61 -26.34 9.53
CA SER A 93 -8.27 -26.73 9.09
C SER A 93 -7.23 -25.61 9.25
N LYS A 94 -7.66 -24.36 9.12
CA LYS A 94 -6.77 -23.19 9.33
C LYS A 94 -6.52 -22.90 10.81
N LEU A 95 -7.39 -23.37 11.70
CA LEU A 95 -7.32 -23.11 13.12
C LEU A 95 -6.60 -24.24 13.89
N GLN A 96 -6.29 -25.37 13.24
CA GLN A 96 -5.70 -26.56 13.87
C GLN A 96 -4.33 -26.34 14.56
N GLY A 97 -3.59 -25.29 14.16
CA GLY A 97 -2.30 -24.94 14.76
C GLY A 97 -2.40 -24.26 16.13
N TYR A 98 -3.57 -23.70 16.45
CA TYR A 98 -3.76 -22.92 17.66
C TYR A 98 -4.33 -23.78 18.81
N LYS A 99 -3.91 -23.46 20.03
CA LYS A 99 -4.47 -24.06 21.26
C LYS A 99 -5.58 -23.20 21.83
N LEU A 100 -5.48 -21.87 21.62
CA LEU A 100 -6.40 -20.90 22.18
C LEU A 100 -6.61 -19.75 21.18
N ILE A 101 -7.86 -19.35 20.99
CA ILE A 101 -8.24 -18.17 20.21
C ILE A 101 -8.89 -17.15 21.15
N VAL A 102 -8.45 -15.90 21.05
CA VAL A 102 -9.05 -14.76 21.76
C VAL A 102 -9.99 -14.03 20.80
N VAL A 103 -11.22 -13.79 21.22
CA VAL A 103 -12.22 -12.96 20.54
C VAL A 103 -12.41 -11.69 21.35
N PRO A 104 -11.67 -10.61 21.06
CA PRO A 104 -11.73 -9.40 21.85
C PRO A 104 -12.85 -8.46 21.40
N LEU A 105 -13.35 -7.63 22.32
CA LEU A 105 -14.27 -6.53 22.03
C LEU A 105 -15.53 -6.99 21.27
N LEU A 106 -16.13 -8.10 21.69
CA LEU A 106 -17.25 -8.72 20.99
C LEU A 106 -18.49 -7.81 20.98
N VAL A 107 -18.99 -7.49 19.78
CA VAL A 107 -20.27 -6.85 19.52
C VAL A 107 -21.10 -7.68 18.53
N ASP A 108 -20.49 -8.10 17.41
CA ASP A 108 -21.11 -9.00 16.42
C ASP A 108 -20.02 -9.67 15.57
N GLU A 109 -20.24 -10.94 15.21
CA GLU A 109 -19.36 -11.69 14.33
C GLU A 109 -20.16 -12.33 13.20
N PRO A 110 -19.56 -12.56 12.01
CA PRO A 110 -20.24 -13.28 10.94
C PRO A 110 -20.65 -14.70 11.34
N PRO A 111 -21.79 -15.22 10.84
CA PRO A 111 -22.27 -16.56 11.19
C PRO A 111 -21.29 -17.70 10.87
N ASP A 112 -20.48 -17.56 9.82
CA ASP A 112 -19.45 -18.51 9.40
C ASP A 112 -18.26 -18.49 10.38
N VAL A 113 -17.89 -17.32 10.91
CA VAL A 113 -16.90 -17.17 11.98
C VAL A 113 -17.39 -17.83 13.26
N VAL A 114 -18.64 -17.56 13.66
CA VAL A 114 -19.27 -18.20 14.83
C VAL A 114 -19.30 -19.73 14.69
N SER A 115 -19.64 -20.23 13.50
CA SER A 115 -19.64 -21.67 13.22
C SER A 115 -18.23 -22.25 13.32
N ALA A 116 -17.23 -21.62 12.73
CA ALA A 116 -15.83 -22.08 12.76
C ALA A 116 -15.26 -22.10 14.19
N LEU A 117 -15.52 -21.06 14.98
CA LEU A 117 -15.11 -21.00 16.40
C LEU A 117 -15.82 -22.05 17.24
N THR A 118 -17.09 -22.31 16.97
CA THR A 118 -17.86 -23.39 17.65
C THR A 118 -17.27 -24.77 17.35
N GLU A 119 -16.93 -25.03 16.08
CA GLU A 119 -16.28 -26.29 15.70
C GLU A 119 -14.87 -26.40 16.29
N PHE A 120 -14.10 -25.31 16.29
CA PHE A 120 -12.81 -25.28 16.96
C PHE A 120 -12.90 -25.64 18.44
N GLN A 121 -13.87 -25.09 19.15
CA GLN A 121 -14.11 -25.43 20.56
C GLN A 121 -14.53 -26.93 20.74
N LYS A 122 -15.43 -27.45 19.92
CA LYS A 122 -15.84 -28.86 19.91
C LYS A 122 -14.66 -29.78 19.64
N GLY A 123 -13.71 -29.37 18.81
CA GLY A 123 -12.46 -30.08 18.54
C GLY A 123 -11.43 -30.03 19.69
N GLY A 124 -11.76 -29.42 20.83
CA GLY A 124 -10.85 -29.27 21.98
C GLY A 124 -10.09 -27.95 22.04
N GLY A 125 -10.25 -27.07 21.07
CA GLY A 125 -9.72 -25.72 21.09
C GLY A 125 -10.36 -24.87 22.19
N LYS A 126 -9.67 -23.81 22.62
CA LYS A 126 -10.06 -22.97 23.75
C LYS A 126 -10.37 -21.54 23.28
N LEU A 127 -11.42 -20.95 23.87
CA LEU A 127 -11.87 -19.61 23.53
C LEU A 127 -11.82 -18.69 24.74
N LEU A 128 -11.16 -17.54 24.58
CA LEU A 128 -11.27 -16.39 25.50
C LEU A 128 -12.08 -15.31 24.81
N ILE A 129 -13.23 -14.96 25.34
CA ILE A 129 -14.13 -13.96 24.77
C ILE A 129 -14.16 -12.76 25.72
N THR A 130 -13.99 -11.54 25.19
CA THR A 130 -14.12 -10.33 26.00
C THR A 130 -15.23 -9.44 25.44
N ASP A 131 -15.99 -8.87 26.33
CA ASP A 131 -17.10 -8.00 25.98
C ASP A 131 -16.66 -6.58 25.64
N ALA A 132 -17.44 -5.92 24.78
CA ALA A 132 -17.29 -4.48 24.52
C ALA A 132 -18.48 -3.66 25.08
N ALA A 133 -19.69 -4.16 24.96
CA ALA A 133 -20.87 -3.36 25.25
C ALA A 133 -22.12 -4.16 25.68
N GLY A 134 -22.02 -5.47 25.83
CA GLY A 134 -23.18 -6.31 26.10
C GLY A 134 -24.16 -6.36 24.92
N SER A 135 -23.73 -6.93 23.79
CA SER A 135 -24.50 -6.91 22.56
C SER A 135 -25.74 -7.82 22.61
N PRO A 136 -26.91 -7.33 22.20
CA PRO A 136 -28.11 -8.15 22.06
C PRO A 136 -28.16 -8.96 20.74
N LEU A 137 -27.11 -8.91 19.91
CA LEU A 137 -27.11 -9.51 18.57
C LEU A 137 -27.01 -11.05 18.63
N PRO A 138 -27.75 -11.79 17.78
CA PRO A 138 -27.81 -13.26 17.87
C PRO A 138 -26.48 -13.98 17.73
N ASN A 139 -25.56 -13.45 16.92
CA ASN A 139 -24.24 -14.04 16.70
C ASN A 139 -23.34 -13.87 17.94
N ALA A 140 -23.38 -12.70 18.59
CA ALA A 140 -22.68 -12.48 19.85
C ALA A 140 -23.24 -13.40 20.93
N GLN A 141 -24.57 -13.50 21.06
CA GLN A 141 -25.23 -14.41 22.01
C GLN A 141 -24.84 -15.88 21.79
N ALA A 142 -24.63 -16.30 20.56
CA ALA A 142 -24.16 -17.65 20.25
C ALA A 142 -22.73 -17.89 20.75
N LEU A 143 -21.81 -16.92 20.67
CA LEU A 143 -20.46 -17.00 21.22
C LEU A 143 -20.47 -16.92 22.76
N GLU A 144 -21.28 -16.06 23.34
CA GLU A 144 -21.48 -15.95 24.80
C GLU A 144 -21.97 -17.27 25.40
N ALA A 145 -22.91 -17.94 24.74
CA ALA A 145 -23.45 -19.22 25.17
C ALA A 145 -22.41 -20.35 25.21
N LEU A 146 -21.32 -20.27 24.39
CA LEU A 146 -20.20 -21.19 24.42
C LEU A 146 -19.46 -21.14 25.78
N ALA A 147 -19.38 -19.93 26.37
CA ALA A 147 -18.80 -19.72 27.71
C ALA A 147 -19.83 -19.82 28.82
N GLY A 148 -21.09 -20.12 28.50
CA GLY A 148 -22.17 -20.34 29.43
C GLY A 148 -22.69 -19.06 30.08
N VAL A 149 -22.67 -17.95 29.35
CA VAL A 149 -23.21 -16.69 29.81
C VAL A 149 -24.35 -16.20 28.89
N SER A 150 -25.21 -15.37 29.45
CA SER A 150 -26.14 -14.52 28.72
C SER A 150 -26.10 -13.14 29.31
N ILE A 151 -26.15 -12.15 28.42
CA ILE A 151 -26.12 -10.76 28.85
C ILE A 151 -27.55 -10.27 29.03
N SER A 152 -27.86 -9.82 30.25
CA SER A 152 -29.21 -9.30 30.56
C SER A 152 -29.40 -7.85 30.13
N LYS A 153 -28.35 -7.07 30.24
CA LYS A 153 -28.30 -5.65 29.80
C LYS A 153 -26.86 -5.15 29.76
N GLN A 154 -26.64 -4.06 29.04
CA GLN A 154 -25.42 -3.29 29.16
C GLN A 154 -25.29 -2.73 30.57
N SER A 155 -24.16 -2.94 31.24
CA SER A 155 -23.94 -2.40 32.55
C SER A 155 -23.76 -0.89 32.50
N THR A 156 -24.53 -0.19 33.32
CA THR A 156 -24.36 1.25 33.59
C THR A 156 -23.72 1.52 34.91
N SER A 157 -23.26 0.45 35.63
CA SER A 157 -22.74 0.58 36.96
C SER A 157 -21.36 1.24 36.95
N THR A 158 -21.30 2.46 37.47
CA THR A 158 -20.09 3.17 37.81
C THR A 158 -19.54 2.72 39.21
N ASP A 159 -20.22 1.80 39.86
CA ASP A 159 -19.94 1.45 41.23
C ASP A 159 -19.04 0.20 41.36
N ALA A 160 -18.72 -0.48 40.25
CA ALA A 160 -17.78 -1.59 40.24
C ALA A 160 -16.36 -1.07 40.27
N HIS A 161 -15.67 -1.21 41.41
CA HIS A 161 -14.32 -0.70 41.57
C HIS A 161 -13.26 -1.79 41.62
N LYS A 162 -13.63 -3.05 41.83
CA LYS A 162 -12.69 -4.17 41.98
C LYS A 162 -13.23 -5.45 41.35
N LEU A 163 -12.33 -6.17 40.69
CA LEU A 163 -12.56 -7.56 40.24
C LEU A 163 -11.76 -8.48 41.10
N GLN A 164 -12.46 -9.43 41.73
CA GLN A 164 -11.86 -10.46 42.57
C GLN A 164 -11.82 -11.77 41.78
N TRP A 165 -10.62 -12.25 41.49
CA TRP A 165 -10.40 -13.48 40.74
C TRP A 165 -10.37 -14.65 41.73
N SER A 166 -11.24 -15.65 41.57
CA SER A 166 -11.38 -16.78 42.44
C SER A 166 -10.83 -18.04 41.78
N LYS A 167 -9.64 -18.49 42.18
CA LYS A 167 -9.09 -19.77 41.78
C LYS A 167 -9.08 -20.71 42.98
N SER A 168 -9.53 -21.96 42.84
CA SER A 168 -9.46 -22.94 43.91
C SER A 168 -8.00 -23.15 44.33
N GLY A 169 -7.70 -22.90 45.64
CA GLY A 169 -6.39 -23.07 46.25
C GLY A 169 -5.43 -21.89 46.21
N VAL A 170 -5.82 -20.72 45.63
CA VAL A 170 -5.03 -19.48 45.62
C VAL A 170 -5.80 -18.36 46.30
N ASN A 171 -5.13 -17.50 47.07
CA ASN A 171 -5.74 -16.28 47.60
C ASN A 171 -6.37 -15.47 46.46
N ALA A 172 -7.55 -14.93 46.68
CA ALA A 172 -8.24 -14.09 45.74
C ALA A 172 -7.34 -12.86 45.40
N GLU A 173 -7.13 -12.60 44.12
CA GLU A 173 -6.42 -11.41 43.64
C GLU A 173 -7.45 -10.32 43.36
N GLU A 174 -7.22 -9.10 43.88
CA GLU A 174 -8.07 -7.93 43.64
C GLU A 174 -7.40 -7.02 42.61
N PHE A 175 -8.16 -6.64 41.57
CA PHE A 175 -7.68 -5.77 40.49
C PHE A 175 -8.55 -4.52 40.42
N PRO A 176 -7.97 -3.33 40.44
CA PRO A 176 -8.69 -2.09 40.17
C PRO A 176 -8.96 -1.97 38.65
N ILE A 177 -10.22 -2.14 38.27
CA ILE A 177 -10.70 -1.93 36.91
C ILE A 177 -11.74 -0.82 36.88
N GLY A 178 -11.74 -0.01 35.79
CA GLY A 178 -12.50 1.21 35.78
C GLY A 178 -14.02 1.07 35.60
N SER A 179 -14.53 0.07 34.87
CA SER A 179 -15.94 -0.19 34.68
C SER A 179 -16.24 -1.56 34.09
N VAL A 180 -17.44 -2.03 34.30
CA VAL A 180 -18.01 -3.26 33.74
C VAL A 180 -18.76 -2.89 32.46
N SER A 181 -18.55 -3.66 31.40
CA SER A 181 -19.29 -3.42 30.15
C SER A 181 -20.63 -4.13 30.09
N ALA A 182 -20.80 -5.24 30.81
CA ALA A 182 -22.05 -5.99 30.83
C ALA A 182 -22.36 -6.71 32.14
N ASP A 183 -23.65 -6.81 32.48
CA ASP A 183 -24.16 -7.68 33.56
C ASP A 183 -24.43 -9.08 33.00
N ILE A 184 -23.63 -10.06 33.42
CA ILE A 184 -23.74 -11.43 32.93
C ILE A 184 -24.60 -12.30 33.85
N THR A 185 -25.45 -13.13 33.25
CA THR A 185 -26.19 -14.19 33.90
C THR A 185 -25.59 -15.53 33.53
N LEU A 186 -25.32 -16.38 34.55
CA LEU A 186 -24.75 -17.69 34.30
C LEU A 186 -25.80 -18.67 33.80
N GLN A 187 -25.49 -19.43 32.77
CA GLN A 187 -26.30 -20.53 32.25
C GLN A 187 -25.93 -21.85 32.95
N GLU A 188 -26.77 -22.85 32.79
CA GLU A 188 -26.54 -24.20 33.35
C GLU A 188 -25.19 -24.77 32.91
N GLY A 189 -24.41 -25.25 33.88
CA GLY A 189 -23.05 -25.79 33.68
C GLY A 189 -21.94 -24.75 33.62
N ALA A 190 -22.22 -23.45 33.70
CA ALA A 190 -21.22 -22.41 33.83
C ALA A 190 -20.78 -22.21 35.29
N THR A 191 -19.51 -21.91 35.50
CA THR A 191 -18.91 -21.58 36.80
C THR A 191 -18.36 -20.15 36.82
N PRO A 192 -18.62 -19.36 37.89
CA PRO A 192 -18.02 -18.02 38.00
C PRO A 192 -16.52 -18.17 38.29
N VAL A 193 -15.71 -17.37 37.62
CA VAL A 193 -14.24 -17.32 37.75
C VAL A 193 -13.79 -16.04 38.44
N ALA A 194 -14.53 -14.96 38.24
CA ALA A 194 -14.28 -13.68 38.90
C ALA A 194 -15.60 -13.02 39.33
N THR A 195 -15.53 -12.18 40.37
CA THR A 195 -16.67 -11.49 40.97
C THR A 195 -16.39 -10.00 41.06
N TRP A 196 -17.37 -9.17 40.67
CA TRP A 196 -17.36 -7.73 40.84
C TRP A 196 -17.71 -7.34 42.29
N SER A 197 -17.04 -6.33 42.81
CA SER A 197 -17.38 -5.68 44.05
C SER A 197 -17.31 -4.15 43.94
N ASP A 198 -18.12 -3.48 44.80
CA ASP A 198 -18.07 -2.05 44.98
C ASP A 198 -16.81 -1.61 45.78
N ALA A 199 -16.65 -0.30 45.99
CA ALA A 199 -15.56 0.27 46.80
C ALA A 199 -15.57 -0.26 48.28
N SER A 200 -16.72 -0.64 48.76
CA SER A 200 -16.94 -1.16 50.13
C SER A 200 -16.72 -2.68 50.25
N GLY A 201 -16.49 -3.37 49.10
CA GLY A 201 -16.28 -4.81 49.01
C GLY A 201 -17.57 -5.63 48.88
N ASN A 202 -18.75 -4.99 48.69
CA ASN A 202 -19.98 -5.71 48.46
C ASN A 202 -19.97 -6.35 47.07
N LYS A 203 -20.37 -7.60 46.96
CA LYS A 203 -20.43 -8.32 45.65
C LYS A 203 -21.56 -7.76 44.79
N LEU A 204 -21.24 -7.40 43.55
CA LEU A 204 -22.17 -6.85 42.58
C LEU A 204 -22.65 -7.88 41.55
N GLY A 205 -21.83 -8.93 41.27
CA GLY A 205 -22.16 -9.95 40.29
C GLY A 205 -20.93 -10.70 39.76
N SER A 206 -21.14 -11.57 38.77
CA SER A 206 -20.04 -12.32 38.13
C SER A 206 -19.31 -11.42 37.11
N GLY A 207 -18.00 -11.33 37.24
CA GLY A 207 -17.13 -10.57 36.33
C GLY A 207 -16.57 -11.44 35.20
N ALA A 208 -16.39 -12.72 35.45
CA ALA A 208 -15.96 -13.71 34.47
C ALA A 208 -16.61 -15.06 34.72
N ALA A 209 -16.87 -15.82 33.68
CA ALA A 209 -17.46 -17.14 33.74
C ALA A 209 -16.82 -18.09 32.77
N ARG A 210 -16.79 -19.37 33.10
CA ARG A 210 -16.24 -20.45 32.29
C ARG A 210 -17.25 -21.59 32.13
N LYS A 211 -17.36 -22.10 30.89
CA LYS A 211 -18.06 -23.35 30.58
C LYS A 211 -17.18 -24.16 29.61
N ASN A 212 -16.82 -25.38 30.01
CA ASN A 212 -15.93 -26.23 29.22
C ASN A 212 -14.62 -25.54 28.85
N ASN A 213 -14.40 -25.37 27.54
CA ASN A 213 -13.21 -24.78 26.93
C ASN A 213 -13.36 -23.29 26.55
N ALA A 214 -14.40 -22.61 27.01
CA ALA A 214 -14.59 -21.20 26.80
C ALA A 214 -14.68 -20.42 28.11
N LEU A 215 -14.09 -19.22 28.13
CA LEU A 215 -14.11 -18.26 29.23
C LEU A 215 -14.53 -16.90 28.67
N TYR A 216 -15.45 -16.26 29.38
CA TYR A 216 -15.97 -14.95 29.07
C TYR A 216 -15.55 -13.91 30.13
N LEU A 217 -15.10 -12.75 29.71
CA LEU A 217 -14.81 -11.59 30.53
C LEU A 217 -15.84 -10.49 30.26
N SER A 218 -16.52 -10.01 31.30
CA SER A 218 -17.54 -8.95 31.20
C SER A 218 -16.96 -7.53 31.01
N TRP A 219 -15.73 -7.41 30.57
CA TRP A 219 -15.03 -6.17 30.23
C TRP A 219 -13.97 -6.43 29.16
N ALA A 220 -13.47 -5.35 28.54
CA ALA A 220 -12.35 -5.40 27.62
C ALA A 220 -11.06 -5.00 28.34
N PRO A 221 -10.14 -5.95 28.64
CA PRO A 221 -8.88 -5.64 29.28
C PRO A 221 -8.06 -4.59 28.55
N GLY A 222 -7.57 -3.58 29.28
CA GLY A 222 -6.73 -2.51 28.76
C GLY A 222 -7.46 -1.22 28.41
N LEU A 223 -8.77 -1.26 28.10
CA LEU A 223 -9.52 -0.05 27.75
C LEU A 223 -9.71 0.87 28.96
N GLN A 224 -9.76 0.33 30.15
CA GLN A 224 -9.90 1.09 31.40
C GLN A 224 -8.98 0.53 32.47
N GLY A 225 -8.60 1.38 33.43
CA GLY A 225 -7.75 0.99 34.52
C GLY A 225 -6.27 0.91 34.16
N ASP A 226 -5.48 0.34 35.08
CA ASP A 226 -4.05 0.16 34.92
C ASP A 226 -3.72 -0.98 33.97
N ILE A 227 -2.83 -0.74 33.00
CA ILE A 227 -2.42 -1.75 32.02
C ILE A 227 -1.72 -2.95 32.66
N SER A 228 -0.97 -2.73 33.77
CA SER A 228 -0.31 -3.81 34.50
C SER A 228 -1.32 -4.75 35.15
N ALA A 229 -2.37 -4.21 35.78
CA ALA A 229 -3.47 -4.99 36.36
C ALA A 229 -4.21 -5.76 35.23
N ASN A 230 -4.54 -5.11 34.14
CA ASN A 230 -5.22 -5.76 33.01
C ASN A 230 -4.37 -6.84 32.34
N SER A 231 -3.07 -6.66 32.21
CA SER A 231 -2.17 -7.70 31.69
C SER A 231 -2.09 -8.91 32.62
N ARG A 232 -2.09 -8.69 33.94
CA ARG A 232 -2.13 -9.76 34.93
C ARG A 232 -3.44 -10.56 34.85
N LEU A 233 -4.58 -9.86 34.68
CA LEU A 233 -5.88 -10.51 34.47
C LEU A 233 -5.93 -11.35 33.20
N LEU A 234 -5.36 -10.86 32.09
CA LEU A 234 -5.23 -11.66 30.87
C LEU A 234 -4.37 -12.89 31.07
N GLN A 235 -3.26 -12.81 31.80
CA GLN A 235 -2.45 -13.96 32.16
C GLN A 235 -3.28 -14.99 32.92
N LEU A 236 -4.03 -14.56 33.94
CA LEU A 236 -4.88 -15.46 34.72
C LEU A 236 -5.98 -16.12 33.88
N ALA A 237 -6.64 -15.37 33.01
CA ALA A 237 -7.67 -15.88 32.10
C ALA A 237 -7.11 -16.93 31.13
N LEU A 238 -5.95 -16.67 30.57
CA LEU A 238 -5.26 -17.56 29.62
C LEU A 238 -4.82 -18.86 30.36
N GLU A 239 -4.21 -18.73 31.54
CA GLU A 239 -3.78 -19.87 32.36
C GLU A 239 -4.97 -20.69 32.91
N GLU A 240 -6.08 -20.03 33.20
CA GLU A 240 -7.31 -20.71 33.61
C GLU A 240 -7.87 -21.60 32.50
N LEU A 241 -7.82 -21.14 31.28
CA LEU A 241 -8.23 -21.90 30.09
C LEU A 241 -7.21 -22.95 29.67
N SER A 242 -5.93 -22.64 29.75
CA SER A 242 -4.87 -23.49 29.24
C SER A 242 -3.61 -23.38 30.12
N PRO A 243 -3.49 -24.17 31.18
CA PRO A 243 -2.32 -24.15 32.04
C PRO A 243 -1.01 -24.26 31.26
N GLY A 244 -0.06 -23.38 31.57
CA GLY A 244 1.24 -23.26 30.88
C GLY A 244 1.21 -22.56 29.53
N ILE A 245 0.08 -21.99 29.09
CA ILE A 245 -0.04 -21.34 27.79
C ILE A 245 0.78 -20.04 27.72
N THR A 246 0.85 -19.30 28.81
CA THR A 246 1.64 -18.07 28.88
C THR A 246 3.13 -18.34 28.77
N GLN A 247 3.62 -19.42 29.33
CA GLN A 247 5.02 -19.86 29.14
C GLN A 247 5.30 -20.32 27.73
N GLN A 248 4.35 -21.02 27.08
CA GLN A 248 4.47 -21.50 25.70
C GLN A 248 4.40 -20.36 24.68
N SER A 249 3.66 -19.31 25.00
CA SER A 249 3.46 -18.14 24.14
C SER A 249 4.35 -16.94 24.50
N ALA A 250 5.14 -17.02 25.57
CA ALA A 250 6.00 -15.92 26.01
C ALA A 250 6.92 -15.45 24.88
N VAL A 251 7.06 -14.15 24.73
CA VAL A 251 8.06 -13.56 23.85
C VAL A 251 9.44 -14.02 24.29
N GLN A 252 10.14 -14.74 23.43
CA GLN A 252 11.51 -15.17 23.66
C GLN A 252 12.31 -14.80 22.42
N ILE A 253 13.45 -14.15 22.65
CA ILE A 253 14.42 -13.88 21.59
C ILE A 253 15.48 -14.99 21.70
N SER A 254 15.50 -15.89 20.74
CA SER A 254 16.52 -16.94 20.67
C SER A 254 17.90 -16.33 20.41
N PHE A 255 18.96 -17.08 20.71
CA PHE A 255 20.33 -16.62 20.43
C PHE A 255 20.56 -16.34 18.94
N ALA A 256 19.99 -17.13 18.04
CA ALA A 256 20.11 -16.93 16.59
C ALA A 256 19.38 -15.64 16.15
N GLU A 257 18.20 -15.38 16.68
CA GLU A 257 17.46 -14.12 16.45
C GLU A 257 18.24 -12.93 16.98
N PHE A 258 18.77 -13.03 18.20
CA PHE A 258 19.59 -11.97 18.78
C PHE A 258 20.79 -11.62 17.90
N GLN A 259 21.50 -12.64 17.38
CA GLN A 259 22.60 -12.42 16.44
C GLN A 259 22.14 -11.75 15.14
N THR A 260 21.01 -12.17 14.60
CA THR A 260 20.42 -11.55 13.40
C THR A 260 20.06 -10.09 13.65
N ILE A 261 19.43 -9.80 14.79
CA ILE A 261 19.08 -8.43 15.20
C ILE A 261 20.34 -7.59 15.42
N GLN A 262 21.38 -8.15 16.02
CA GLN A 262 22.67 -7.43 16.16
C GLN A 262 23.26 -7.03 14.81
N GLN A 263 23.28 -7.95 13.84
CA GLN A 263 23.74 -7.63 12.47
C GLN A 263 22.90 -6.56 11.81
N GLU A 264 21.59 -6.62 11.97
CA GLU A 264 20.67 -5.56 11.49
C GLU A 264 21.00 -4.20 12.13
N LEU A 265 21.13 -4.14 13.45
CA LEU A 265 21.44 -2.90 14.17
C LEU A 265 22.81 -2.34 13.79
N GLU A 266 23.81 -3.18 13.60
CA GLU A 266 25.13 -2.77 13.08
C GLU A 266 25.03 -2.18 11.67
N TYR A 267 24.23 -2.82 10.80
CA TYR A 267 23.96 -2.30 9.46
C TYR A 267 23.25 -0.94 9.51
N LEU A 268 22.20 -0.79 10.32
CA LEU A 268 21.47 0.47 10.47
C LEU A 268 22.38 1.59 11.02
N THR A 269 23.21 1.28 12.02
CA THR A 269 24.20 2.23 12.57
C THR A 269 25.13 2.73 11.48
N LYS A 270 25.82 1.79 10.81
CA LYS A 270 26.81 2.11 9.79
C LYS A 270 26.20 2.91 8.64
N ARG A 271 25.04 2.48 8.15
CA ARG A 271 24.32 3.18 7.08
C ARG A 271 23.92 4.60 7.47
N THR A 272 23.40 4.79 8.69
CA THR A 272 23.00 6.10 9.20
C THR A 272 24.21 7.02 9.31
N GLU A 273 25.33 6.53 9.88
CA GLU A 273 26.58 7.28 9.99
C GLU A 273 27.15 7.65 8.60
N GLU A 274 27.15 6.73 7.65
CA GLU A 274 27.59 6.99 6.28
C GLU A 274 26.72 8.06 5.60
N THR A 275 25.40 8.02 5.80
CA THR A 275 24.47 9.01 5.25
C THR A 275 24.69 10.39 5.90
N ILE A 276 24.90 10.45 7.21
CA ILE A 276 25.25 11.69 7.92
C ILE A 276 26.58 12.25 7.41
N LYS A 277 27.59 11.40 7.25
CA LYS A 277 28.88 11.76 6.68
C LYS A 277 28.72 12.33 5.26
N THR A 278 27.93 11.67 4.45
CA THR A 278 27.59 12.12 3.08
C THR A 278 26.92 13.48 3.10
N ALA A 279 25.92 13.67 3.97
CA ALA A 279 25.21 14.94 4.11
C ALA A 279 26.17 16.06 4.52
N LYS A 280 27.09 15.80 5.44
CA LYS A 280 28.14 16.76 5.86
C LYS A 280 29.09 17.07 4.69
N GLN A 281 29.56 16.06 3.97
CA GLN A 281 30.48 16.23 2.84
C GLN A 281 29.85 16.95 1.66
N ALA A 282 28.57 16.70 1.40
CA ALA A 282 27.80 17.33 0.34
C ALA A 282 27.20 18.68 0.77
N ASP A 283 27.50 19.17 1.97
CA ASP A 283 26.99 20.44 2.52
C ASP A 283 25.46 20.56 2.41
N LEU A 284 24.77 19.46 2.69
CA LEU A 284 23.32 19.43 2.59
C LEU A 284 22.69 20.25 3.72
N ALA A 285 21.65 21.01 3.39
CA ALA A 285 20.86 21.76 4.35
C ALA A 285 19.94 20.83 5.18
N VAL A 286 20.53 20.05 6.09
CA VAL A 286 19.85 19.12 6.98
C VAL A 286 20.02 19.51 8.45
N PRO A 287 19.11 19.11 9.36
CA PRO A 287 19.16 19.50 10.77
C PRO A 287 20.18 18.64 11.57
N PHE A 288 21.48 18.82 11.32
CA PHE A 288 22.54 17.98 11.92
C PHE A 288 22.44 17.79 13.43
N LYS A 289 22.02 18.82 14.18
CA LYS A 289 21.85 18.71 15.64
C LYS A 289 20.76 17.71 16.02
N VAL A 290 19.63 17.75 15.33
CA VAL A 290 18.50 16.82 15.57
C VAL A 290 18.86 15.41 15.13
N ILE A 291 19.54 15.28 13.99
CA ILE A 291 20.03 13.99 13.49
C ILE A 291 20.97 13.33 14.51
N GLN A 292 21.87 14.11 15.11
CA GLN A 292 22.80 13.60 16.12
C GLN A 292 22.04 13.15 17.39
N GLN A 293 21.03 13.91 17.81
CA GLN A 293 20.18 13.53 18.95
C GLN A 293 19.45 12.21 18.71
N ASP A 294 18.89 12.00 17.51
CA ASP A 294 18.23 10.74 17.16
C ASP A 294 19.25 9.58 17.09
N LEU A 295 20.46 9.81 16.59
CA LEU A 295 21.53 8.81 16.55
C LEU A 295 22.01 8.42 17.95
N ASP A 296 22.17 9.40 18.84
CA ASP A 296 22.56 9.18 20.24
C ASP A 296 21.46 8.36 20.96
N ALA A 297 20.18 8.71 20.75
CA ALA A 297 19.03 7.97 21.29
C ALA A 297 18.97 6.52 20.74
N ALA A 298 19.21 6.34 19.45
CA ALA A 298 19.28 5.02 18.84
C ALA A 298 20.36 4.15 19.49
N THR A 299 21.55 4.73 19.71
CA THR A 299 22.67 4.04 20.34
C THR A 299 22.36 3.63 21.79
N ASP A 300 21.72 4.52 22.56
CA ASP A 300 21.25 4.23 23.93
C ASP A 300 20.22 3.08 23.94
N HIS A 301 19.25 3.11 23.02
CA HIS A 301 18.25 2.05 22.91
C HIS A 301 18.85 0.72 22.47
N VAL A 302 19.87 0.71 21.59
CA VAL A 302 20.62 -0.51 21.26
C VAL A 302 21.29 -1.11 22.49
N GLN A 303 21.91 -0.27 23.34
CA GLN A 303 22.53 -0.77 24.57
C GLN A 303 21.47 -1.34 25.54
N LYS A 304 20.36 -0.63 25.74
CA LYS A 304 19.26 -1.10 26.58
C LYS A 304 18.62 -2.41 26.06
N PHE A 305 18.52 -2.55 24.72
CA PHE A 305 18.11 -3.84 24.10
C PHE A 305 19.03 -4.97 24.50
N LYS A 306 20.35 -4.79 24.39
CA LYS A 306 21.34 -5.81 24.74
C LYS A 306 21.26 -6.18 26.24
N ASP A 307 21.17 -5.17 27.12
CA ASP A 307 21.08 -5.38 28.56
C ASP A 307 19.80 -6.15 28.92
N ALA A 308 18.64 -5.74 28.40
CA ALA A 308 17.37 -6.41 28.63
C ALA A 308 17.37 -7.86 28.09
N TYR A 309 17.99 -8.10 26.93
CA TYR A 309 18.16 -9.45 26.40
C TYR A 309 19.00 -10.35 27.32
N HIS A 310 20.15 -9.88 27.81
CA HIS A 310 21.00 -10.64 28.70
C HIS A 310 20.37 -10.91 30.05
N GLU A 311 19.50 -10.01 30.53
CA GLU A 311 18.70 -10.15 31.74
C GLU A 311 17.41 -10.98 31.50
N ARG A 312 17.19 -11.48 30.26
CA ARG A 312 15.99 -12.24 29.87
C ARG A 312 14.69 -11.47 29.97
N ARG A 313 14.74 -10.13 29.98
CA ARG A 313 13.58 -9.24 29.95
C ARG A 313 13.17 -9.01 28.50
N TYR A 314 12.73 -10.09 27.81
CA TYR A 314 12.56 -10.09 26.35
C TYR A 314 11.48 -9.12 25.84
N TYR A 315 10.45 -8.86 26.62
CA TYR A 315 9.46 -7.84 26.29
C TYR A 315 10.10 -6.44 26.22
N GLU A 316 10.85 -6.06 27.29
CA GLU A 316 11.55 -4.78 27.30
C GLU A 316 12.64 -4.71 26.21
N ALA A 317 13.30 -5.84 25.95
CA ALA A 317 14.26 -5.93 24.86
C ALA A 317 13.58 -5.62 23.51
N ASP A 318 12.42 -6.19 23.20
CA ASP A 318 11.70 -5.87 21.97
C ASP A 318 11.26 -4.39 21.94
N GLU A 319 10.78 -3.84 23.04
CA GLU A 319 10.41 -2.42 23.13
C GLU A 319 11.60 -1.50 22.82
N TYR A 320 12.78 -1.77 23.38
CA TYR A 320 14.00 -1.00 23.08
C TYR A 320 14.47 -1.21 21.64
N LEU A 321 14.32 -2.41 21.08
CA LEU A 321 14.61 -2.69 19.68
C LEU A 321 13.73 -1.86 18.73
N GLN A 322 12.42 -1.79 18.99
CA GLN A 322 11.51 -0.98 18.18
C GLN A 322 11.84 0.52 18.27
N LYS A 323 12.22 0.99 19.46
CA LYS A 323 12.68 2.39 19.66
C LYS A 323 13.97 2.66 18.88
N ALA A 324 14.96 1.78 18.99
CA ALA A 324 16.21 1.92 18.25
C ALA A 324 15.99 1.98 16.73
N ARG A 325 15.18 1.08 16.18
CA ARG A 325 14.80 1.06 14.76
C ARG A 325 14.14 2.37 14.34
N ALA A 326 13.22 2.90 15.16
CA ALA A 326 12.54 4.15 14.88
C ALA A 326 13.50 5.35 14.89
N ASP A 327 14.44 5.39 15.84
CA ASP A 327 15.43 6.46 15.95
C ASP A 327 16.43 6.45 14.79
N PHE A 328 16.97 5.28 14.42
CA PHE A 328 17.78 5.12 13.21
C PHE A 328 17.02 5.55 11.95
N SER A 329 15.76 5.13 11.83
CA SER A 329 14.94 5.52 10.68
C SER A 329 14.75 7.03 10.59
N ARG A 330 14.57 7.73 11.72
CA ARG A 330 14.45 9.18 11.75
C ARG A 330 15.77 9.87 11.44
N ALA A 331 16.86 9.46 12.07
CA ALA A 331 18.19 10.02 11.82
C ALA A 331 18.59 9.88 10.35
N PHE A 332 18.42 8.70 9.79
CA PHE A 332 18.67 8.41 8.37
C PHE A 332 17.78 9.26 7.45
N ALA A 333 16.46 9.27 7.71
CA ALA A 333 15.51 10.03 6.90
C ALA A 333 15.80 11.55 6.91
N GLN A 334 16.18 12.10 8.06
CA GLN A 334 16.51 13.52 8.19
C GLN A 334 17.83 13.89 7.48
N ALA A 335 18.77 12.96 7.38
CA ALA A 335 20.01 13.15 6.65
C ALA A 335 19.82 13.13 5.11
N MET A 336 18.70 12.62 4.62
CA MET A 336 18.40 12.62 3.18
C MET A 336 18.18 14.03 2.63
N PRO A 337 18.61 14.30 1.38
CA PRO A 337 18.35 15.59 0.75
C PRO A 337 16.86 15.80 0.46
N VAL A 338 16.40 17.04 0.51
CA VAL A 338 15.09 17.45 -0.03
C VAL A 338 15.25 17.70 -1.51
N ARG A 339 14.27 17.26 -2.30
CA ARG A 339 14.25 17.47 -3.75
C ARG A 339 13.26 18.57 -4.13
N PRO A 340 13.67 19.56 -4.95
CA PRO A 340 12.77 20.63 -5.38
C PRO A 340 11.77 20.17 -6.44
N VAL A 341 12.09 19.08 -7.16
CA VAL A 341 11.24 18.47 -8.17
C VAL A 341 11.10 16.98 -7.86
N GLU A 342 9.90 16.55 -7.52
CA GLU A 342 9.63 15.16 -7.15
C GLU A 342 8.13 14.85 -7.18
N ALA A 343 7.74 13.71 -7.75
CA ALA A 343 6.40 13.15 -7.60
C ALA A 343 6.33 12.25 -6.35
N ARG A 344 5.57 12.68 -5.35
CA ARG A 344 5.32 11.97 -4.10
C ARG A 344 3.90 11.45 -4.15
N SER A 345 3.75 10.29 -4.77
CA SER A 345 2.45 9.79 -5.15
C SER A 345 1.92 8.76 -4.16
N VAL A 346 0.59 8.66 -4.09
CA VAL A 346 -0.10 7.61 -3.34
C VAL A 346 -1.32 7.11 -4.11
N TRP A 347 -1.58 5.80 -4.06
CA TRP A 347 -2.86 5.23 -4.46
C TRP A 347 -3.87 5.40 -3.32
N LEU A 348 -4.95 6.14 -3.60
CA LEU A 348 -6.08 6.29 -2.69
C LEU A 348 -7.11 5.23 -3.03
N ASP A 349 -7.10 4.18 -2.26
CA ASP A 349 -7.85 2.94 -2.48
C ASP A 349 -9.34 3.06 -2.13
N ARG A 350 -10.14 2.15 -2.69
CA ARG A 350 -11.58 2.06 -2.49
C ARG A 350 -11.97 2.03 -1.01
N GLY A 351 -11.27 1.23 -0.20
CA GLY A 351 -11.61 1.10 1.23
C GLY A 351 -11.51 2.44 1.95
N THR A 352 -10.43 3.18 1.73
CA THR A 352 -10.26 4.53 2.28
C THR A 352 -11.33 5.49 1.76
N ILE A 353 -11.70 5.42 0.46
CA ILE A 353 -12.73 6.27 -0.13
C ILE A 353 -14.10 6.02 0.48
N VAL A 354 -14.50 4.75 0.60
CA VAL A 354 -15.78 4.35 1.20
C VAL A 354 -15.86 4.77 2.66
N ASN A 355 -14.78 4.59 3.41
CA ASN A 355 -14.72 4.98 4.84
C ASN A 355 -14.82 6.49 5.06
N CYS A 356 -14.62 7.33 4.05
CA CYS A 356 -14.90 8.77 4.16
C CYS A 356 -16.37 9.08 4.44
N LYS A 357 -17.29 8.26 3.93
CA LYS A 357 -18.77 8.38 4.05
C LYS A 357 -19.37 9.71 3.52
N ASN A 358 -18.60 10.79 3.48
CA ASN A 358 -19.05 12.13 3.08
C ASN A 358 -17.84 13.04 2.74
N PRO A 359 -18.07 14.27 2.21
CA PRO A 359 -16.99 15.21 1.89
C PRO A 359 -16.09 15.59 3.06
N LYS A 360 -16.59 15.64 4.31
CA LYS A 360 -15.80 15.96 5.50
C LYS A 360 -14.75 14.86 5.79
N GLY A 361 -15.13 13.59 5.63
CA GLY A 361 -14.17 12.48 5.75
C GLY A 361 -13.09 12.56 4.66
N MET A 362 -13.45 12.94 3.43
CA MET A 362 -12.46 13.16 2.36
C MET A 362 -11.49 14.28 2.70
N THR A 363 -11.96 15.37 3.31
CA THR A 363 -11.10 16.45 3.83
C THR A 363 -10.05 15.90 4.80
N ALA A 364 -10.44 15.09 5.78
CA ALA A 364 -9.51 14.52 6.76
C ALA A 364 -8.44 13.63 6.11
N VAL A 365 -8.80 12.84 5.10
CA VAL A 365 -7.85 12.02 4.34
C VAL A 365 -6.83 12.92 3.62
N PHE A 366 -7.26 13.96 2.92
CA PHE A 366 -6.35 14.85 2.21
C PHE A 366 -5.48 15.70 3.15
N ASP A 367 -5.99 16.11 4.31
CA ASP A 367 -5.19 16.77 5.35
C ASP A 367 -4.07 15.84 5.84
N LYS A 368 -4.36 14.55 6.05
CA LYS A 368 -3.35 13.53 6.42
C LYS A 368 -2.30 13.33 5.30
N LEU A 369 -2.74 13.20 4.05
CA LEU A 369 -1.84 13.08 2.90
C LEU A 369 -0.94 14.31 2.76
N LYS A 370 -1.49 15.51 2.95
CA LYS A 370 -0.71 16.76 2.95
C LYS A 370 0.32 16.80 4.06
N ALA A 371 -0.04 16.39 5.26
CA ALA A 371 0.87 16.33 6.41
C ALA A 371 2.03 15.37 6.15
N ALA A 372 1.81 14.25 5.44
CA ALA A 372 2.83 13.30 5.01
C ALA A 372 3.70 13.81 3.84
N GLY A 373 3.39 14.94 3.24
CA GLY A 373 4.15 15.53 2.13
C GLY A 373 3.79 15.00 0.74
N ILE A 374 2.66 14.31 0.58
CA ILE A 374 2.14 13.83 -0.69
C ILE A 374 1.73 15.02 -1.59
N ASN A 375 1.94 14.89 -2.91
CA ASN A 375 1.57 15.91 -3.90
C ASN A 375 0.87 15.35 -5.15
N VAL A 376 0.80 14.01 -5.30
CA VAL A 376 0.04 13.35 -6.39
C VAL A 376 -0.82 12.25 -5.79
N VAL A 377 -2.11 12.23 -6.14
CA VAL A 377 -3.07 11.22 -5.67
C VAL A 377 -3.63 10.47 -6.88
N TYR A 378 -3.47 9.15 -6.90
CA TYR A 378 -4.18 8.27 -7.81
C TYR A 378 -5.45 7.80 -7.11
N PHE A 379 -6.57 8.42 -7.45
CA PHE A 379 -7.88 8.17 -6.83
C PHE A 379 -8.57 6.99 -7.51
N GLU A 380 -8.89 5.93 -6.78
CA GLU A 380 -9.56 4.74 -7.33
C GLU A 380 -10.98 5.07 -7.77
N THR A 381 -11.11 5.48 -9.03
CA THR A 381 -12.35 6.01 -9.62
C THR A 381 -13.27 4.91 -10.14
N ASN A 382 -12.68 3.79 -10.62
CA ASN A 382 -13.39 2.58 -11.04
C ASN A 382 -12.69 1.35 -10.45
N ASN A 383 -13.44 0.53 -9.71
CA ASN A 383 -12.98 -0.70 -9.07
C ASN A 383 -13.98 -1.82 -9.29
N ALA A 384 -13.55 -2.95 -9.85
CA ALA A 384 -14.38 -4.13 -10.11
C ALA A 384 -15.73 -3.80 -10.80
N GLY A 385 -15.73 -2.81 -11.70
CA GLY A 385 -16.92 -2.36 -12.46
C GLY A 385 -17.81 -1.36 -11.73
N PHE A 386 -17.57 -1.06 -10.45
CA PHE A 386 -18.25 0.01 -9.72
C PHE A 386 -17.43 1.31 -9.78
N VAL A 387 -18.13 2.45 -9.92
CA VAL A 387 -17.48 3.76 -9.95
C VAL A 387 -17.68 4.53 -8.65
N MET A 388 -16.72 5.39 -8.30
CA MET A 388 -16.72 6.23 -7.10
C MET A 388 -17.17 7.66 -7.40
N TYR A 389 -18.19 7.81 -8.26
CA TYR A 389 -18.82 9.08 -8.61
C TYR A 389 -20.21 8.82 -9.20
N PRO A 390 -21.11 9.80 -9.21
CA PRO A 390 -22.38 9.69 -9.90
C PRO A 390 -22.17 9.62 -11.42
N SER A 391 -22.30 8.42 -11.99
CA SER A 391 -22.15 8.15 -13.42
C SER A 391 -23.49 8.03 -14.12
N LYS A 392 -23.51 8.30 -15.43
CA LYS A 392 -24.64 8.02 -16.30
C LYS A 392 -24.50 6.67 -17.02
N MET A 393 -23.31 6.09 -16.99
CA MET A 393 -22.97 4.89 -17.76
C MET A 393 -22.73 3.66 -16.89
N ALA A 394 -22.21 3.87 -15.67
CA ALA A 394 -21.78 2.78 -14.79
C ALA A 394 -22.49 2.86 -13.43
N THR A 395 -22.58 1.72 -12.77
CA THR A 395 -23.17 1.62 -11.42
C THR A 395 -22.23 2.26 -10.41
N GLN A 396 -22.72 3.25 -9.65
CA GLN A 396 -21.95 3.79 -8.53
C GLN A 396 -21.86 2.74 -7.42
N ASN A 397 -20.71 2.72 -6.72
CA ASN A 397 -20.52 1.84 -5.59
C ASN A 397 -21.62 2.08 -4.53
N PRO A 398 -22.32 1.02 -4.05
CA PRO A 398 -23.42 1.16 -3.09
C PRO A 398 -23.06 1.97 -1.84
N ASP A 399 -21.86 1.81 -1.31
CA ASP A 399 -21.40 2.50 -0.09
C ASP A 399 -21.10 3.99 -0.29
N THR A 400 -21.18 4.48 -1.53
CA THR A 400 -20.95 5.89 -1.89
C THR A 400 -22.19 6.56 -2.50
N LEU A 401 -23.35 5.90 -2.45
CA LEU A 401 -24.58 6.49 -2.95
C LEU A 401 -24.93 7.77 -2.20
N GLY A 402 -25.49 8.74 -2.94
CA GLY A 402 -25.94 10.01 -2.38
C GLY A 402 -24.89 11.12 -2.33
N TRP A 403 -23.61 10.85 -2.65
CA TRP A 403 -22.58 11.88 -2.75
C TRP A 403 -21.60 11.61 -3.91
N ASP A 404 -20.71 12.54 -4.17
CA ASP A 404 -19.69 12.47 -5.23
C ASP A 404 -18.28 12.43 -4.62
N PRO A 405 -17.74 11.23 -4.34
CA PRO A 405 -16.40 11.09 -3.80
C PRO A 405 -15.30 11.70 -4.68
N LEU A 406 -15.37 11.52 -6.01
CA LEU A 406 -14.38 12.07 -6.93
C LEU A 406 -14.42 13.60 -6.96
N GLY A 407 -15.63 14.19 -6.98
CA GLY A 407 -15.79 15.64 -6.90
C GLY A 407 -15.26 16.21 -5.59
N ALA A 408 -15.54 15.56 -4.46
CA ALA A 408 -15.00 15.96 -3.16
C ALA A 408 -13.46 15.84 -3.12
N ALA A 409 -12.90 14.76 -3.62
CA ALA A 409 -11.45 14.57 -3.69
C ALA A 409 -10.76 15.63 -4.56
N LEU A 410 -11.38 16.03 -5.68
CA LEU A 410 -10.89 17.11 -6.53
C LEU A 410 -10.85 18.46 -5.81
N LEU A 411 -11.88 18.79 -5.03
CA LEU A 411 -11.90 20.02 -4.23
C LEU A 411 -10.73 20.03 -3.23
N GLU A 412 -10.51 18.92 -2.55
CA GLU A 412 -9.44 18.78 -1.57
C GLU A 412 -8.05 18.78 -2.22
N ALA A 413 -7.87 18.10 -3.36
CA ALA A 413 -6.62 18.14 -4.12
C ALA A 413 -6.24 19.58 -4.49
N ARG A 414 -7.23 20.37 -4.96
CA ARG A 414 -7.04 21.80 -5.24
C ARG A 414 -6.67 22.60 -4.02
N ARG A 415 -7.40 22.42 -2.91
CA ARG A 415 -7.13 23.08 -1.63
C ARG A 415 -5.69 22.86 -1.15
N HIS A 416 -5.16 21.66 -1.38
CA HIS A 416 -3.82 21.28 -0.95
C HIS A 416 -2.73 21.42 -2.01
N ASN A 417 -3.07 21.92 -3.20
CA ASN A 417 -2.16 22.01 -4.35
C ASN A 417 -1.54 20.65 -4.72
N MET A 418 -2.38 19.62 -4.80
CA MET A 418 -2.03 18.27 -5.24
C MET A 418 -2.56 18.00 -6.63
N GLU A 419 -1.85 17.17 -7.42
CA GLU A 419 -2.42 16.56 -8.62
C GLU A 419 -3.35 15.41 -8.24
N LEU A 420 -4.47 15.27 -8.94
CA LEU A 420 -5.38 14.14 -8.79
C LEU A 420 -5.58 13.47 -10.14
N HIS A 421 -5.20 12.20 -10.21
CA HIS A 421 -5.39 11.35 -11.36
C HIS A 421 -6.48 10.32 -11.09
N ALA A 422 -7.39 10.13 -12.04
CA ALA A 422 -8.42 9.11 -11.92
C ALA A 422 -7.82 7.73 -12.22
N TRP A 423 -7.73 6.88 -11.21
CA TRP A 423 -7.25 5.51 -11.31
C TRP A 423 -8.40 4.59 -11.72
N MET A 424 -8.28 3.95 -12.89
CA MET A 424 -9.30 3.17 -13.56
C MET A 424 -8.85 1.72 -13.72
N TRP A 425 -9.61 0.79 -13.16
CA TRP A 425 -9.47 -0.63 -13.52
C TRP A 425 -10.10 -0.84 -14.89
N VAL A 426 -9.28 -1.27 -15.86
CA VAL A 426 -9.68 -1.31 -17.27
C VAL A 426 -10.44 -2.58 -17.61
N PHE A 427 -9.77 -3.73 -17.60
CA PHE A 427 -10.39 -4.99 -18.01
C PHE A 427 -10.91 -5.83 -16.84
N ASN A 428 -10.57 -5.53 -15.62
CA ASN A 428 -11.13 -6.18 -14.44
C ASN A 428 -12.44 -5.46 -14.03
N VAL A 429 -13.57 -6.19 -14.08
CA VAL A 429 -14.92 -5.63 -13.87
C VAL A 429 -15.75 -6.36 -12.83
N GLY A 430 -15.16 -7.29 -12.10
CA GLY A 430 -15.79 -7.99 -10.99
C GLY A 430 -14.77 -8.71 -10.12
N ASN A 431 -15.10 -8.92 -8.84
CA ASN A 431 -14.18 -9.58 -7.91
C ASN A 431 -14.96 -10.31 -6.82
N THR A 432 -14.77 -11.63 -6.71
CA THR A 432 -15.47 -12.51 -5.77
C THR A 432 -15.25 -12.13 -4.30
N LYS A 433 -14.08 -11.54 -3.98
CA LYS A 433 -13.75 -11.08 -2.62
C LYS A 433 -14.36 -9.71 -2.30
N HIS A 434 -14.61 -8.88 -3.31
CA HIS A 434 -15.24 -7.58 -3.13
C HIS A 434 -16.77 -7.67 -3.10
N ASN A 435 -17.35 -8.67 -3.74
CA ASN A 435 -18.80 -8.84 -3.85
C ASN A 435 -19.52 -8.87 -2.50
N PRO A 436 -19.08 -9.65 -1.50
CA PRO A 436 -19.72 -9.65 -0.18
C PRO A 436 -19.68 -8.28 0.51
N ILE A 437 -18.60 -7.51 0.31
CA ILE A 437 -18.43 -6.17 0.91
C ILE A 437 -19.51 -5.20 0.43
N VAL A 438 -19.95 -5.34 -0.84
CA VAL A 438 -21.02 -4.51 -1.44
C VAL A 438 -22.37 -5.22 -1.43
N GLY A 439 -22.54 -6.23 -0.56
CA GLY A 439 -23.81 -6.95 -0.39
C GLY A 439 -24.22 -7.81 -1.58
N LYS A 440 -23.26 -8.34 -2.38
CA LYS A 440 -23.52 -9.21 -3.53
C LYS A 440 -23.04 -10.63 -3.27
N PRO A 441 -23.68 -11.65 -3.88
CA PRO A 441 -23.18 -13.02 -3.84
C PRO A 441 -21.74 -13.12 -4.35
N ALA A 442 -20.94 -14.06 -3.81
CA ALA A 442 -19.54 -14.20 -4.20
C ALA A 442 -19.34 -14.45 -5.70
N ASP A 443 -20.24 -15.17 -6.34
CA ASP A 443 -20.23 -15.49 -7.77
C ASP A 443 -20.80 -14.40 -8.69
N TYR A 444 -21.20 -13.25 -8.13
CA TYR A 444 -21.68 -12.11 -8.91
C TYR A 444 -20.59 -11.60 -9.87
N PRO A 445 -20.82 -11.58 -11.19
CA PRO A 445 -19.76 -11.25 -12.17
C PRO A 445 -19.41 -9.76 -12.23
N GLY A 446 -20.00 -8.95 -11.40
CA GLY A 446 -19.85 -7.49 -11.40
C GLY A 446 -20.96 -6.78 -12.19
N PRO A 447 -21.13 -5.46 -11.99
CA PRO A 447 -22.25 -4.69 -12.56
C PRO A 447 -22.20 -4.63 -14.09
N VAL A 448 -21.02 -4.69 -14.69
CA VAL A 448 -20.86 -4.63 -16.14
C VAL A 448 -21.32 -5.93 -16.79
N LEU A 449 -20.81 -7.07 -16.36
CA LEU A 449 -21.15 -8.36 -16.96
C LEU A 449 -22.56 -8.85 -16.61
N SER A 450 -23.18 -8.32 -15.55
CA SER A 450 -24.57 -8.66 -15.23
C SER A 450 -25.59 -7.92 -16.09
N THR A 451 -25.20 -6.88 -16.82
CA THR A 451 -26.05 -6.07 -17.68
C THR A 451 -25.77 -6.24 -19.18
N HIS A 452 -24.74 -7.00 -19.53
CA HIS A 452 -24.36 -7.31 -20.91
C HIS A 452 -24.27 -8.82 -21.10
N ASP A 453 -24.29 -9.26 -22.35
CA ASP A 453 -24.15 -10.70 -22.64
C ASP A 453 -22.73 -11.21 -22.37
N PHE A 454 -22.59 -12.51 -22.22
CA PHE A 454 -21.30 -13.15 -21.89
C PHE A 454 -20.24 -13.04 -23.00
N SER A 455 -20.55 -12.48 -24.17
CA SER A 455 -19.52 -12.19 -25.18
C SER A 455 -18.54 -11.13 -24.72
N TRP A 456 -18.91 -10.34 -23.70
CA TRP A 456 -18.03 -9.34 -23.10
C TRP A 456 -17.02 -9.94 -22.13
N ALA A 457 -17.30 -11.12 -21.59
CA ALA A 457 -16.47 -11.77 -20.59
C ALA A 457 -15.37 -12.62 -21.23
N LEU A 458 -14.16 -12.56 -20.65
CA LEU A 458 -13.16 -13.58 -20.89
C LEU A 458 -13.62 -14.92 -20.31
N ALA A 459 -13.43 -16.00 -21.07
CA ALA A 459 -13.67 -17.35 -20.60
C ALA A 459 -12.44 -18.26 -20.84
N SER A 460 -12.27 -19.27 -19.98
CA SER A 460 -11.32 -20.34 -20.18
C SER A 460 -11.82 -21.33 -21.24
N GLN A 461 -10.98 -22.28 -21.62
CA GLN A 461 -11.38 -23.36 -22.55
C GLN A 461 -12.56 -24.20 -22.01
N THR A 462 -12.70 -24.29 -20.68
CA THR A 462 -13.80 -25.00 -20.01
C THR A 462 -15.03 -24.15 -19.75
N GLY A 463 -15.03 -22.89 -20.18
CA GLY A 463 -16.13 -21.94 -19.99
C GLY A 463 -16.10 -21.18 -18.66
N SER A 464 -15.10 -21.40 -17.78
CA SER A 464 -15.00 -20.63 -16.54
C SER A 464 -14.68 -19.15 -16.81
N LEU A 465 -15.43 -18.25 -16.14
CA LEU A 465 -15.23 -16.79 -16.22
C LEU A 465 -14.16 -16.28 -15.24
N ILE A 466 -13.76 -17.12 -14.28
CA ILE A 466 -12.74 -16.79 -13.27
C ILE A 466 -11.50 -17.63 -13.58
N PRO A 467 -10.32 -16.99 -13.75
CA PRO A 467 -9.08 -17.73 -13.93
C PRO A 467 -8.74 -18.55 -12.67
N PRO A 468 -8.11 -19.72 -12.81
CA PRO A 468 -7.76 -20.58 -11.68
C PRO A 468 -6.93 -19.83 -10.63
N LYS A 469 -7.29 -19.98 -9.35
CA LYS A 469 -6.65 -19.35 -8.20
C LYS A 469 -6.68 -17.81 -8.21
N GLN A 470 -7.55 -17.20 -8.98
CA GLN A 470 -7.81 -15.79 -9.00
C GLN A 470 -9.25 -15.51 -8.55
N SER A 471 -9.60 -14.25 -8.38
CA SER A 471 -10.92 -13.83 -7.85
C SER A 471 -11.65 -12.88 -8.79
N GLU A 472 -11.06 -12.56 -9.92
CA GLU A 472 -11.48 -11.48 -10.80
C GLU A 472 -12.28 -11.99 -12.00
N PHE A 473 -13.28 -11.18 -12.38
CA PHE A 473 -13.98 -11.30 -13.67
C PHE A 473 -13.42 -10.25 -14.64
N TRP A 474 -13.26 -10.66 -15.89
CA TRP A 474 -12.52 -9.86 -16.87
C TRP A 474 -13.33 -9.64 -18.14
N LEU A 475 -13.25 -8.41 -18.66
CA LEU A 475 -13.68 -8.11 -20.03
C LEU A 475 -12.69 -8.70 -21.04
N ASP A 476 -13.21 -9.11 -22.19
CA ASP A 476 -12.40 -9.53 -23.30
C ASP A 476 -11.80 -8.33 -24.06
N PRO A 477 -10.47 -8.12 -24.05
CA PRO A 477 -9.83 -7.05 -24.79
C PRO A 477 -9.98 -7.15 -26.31
N SER A 478 -10.46 -8.27 -26.83
CA SER A 478 -10.78 -8.44 -28.25
C SER A 478 -12.19 -7.93 -28.60
N ASN A 479 -13.10 -7.83 -27.63
CA ASN A 479 -14.47 -7.37 -27.86
C ASN A 479 -14.51 -5.84 -28.09
N PRO A 480 -14.99 -5.37 -29.27
CA PRO A 480 -15.00 -3.94 -29.59
C PRO A 480 -15.99 -3.13 -28.74
N ASP A 481 -17.12 -3.75 -28.35
CA ASP A 481 -18.14 -3.05 -27.56
C ASP A 481 -17.69 -2.91 -26.10
N ALA A 482 -17.06 -3.94 -25.54
CA ALA A 482 -16.45 -3.87 -24.21
C ALA A 482 -15.32 -2.81 -24.16
N LYS A 483 -14.46 -2.76 -25.18
CA LYS A 483 -13.43 -1.71 -25.30
C LYS A 483 -14.04 -0.32 -25.42
N ARG A 484 -15.09 -0.16 -26.20
CA ARG A 484 -15.81 1.11 -26.36
C ARG A 484 -16.39 1.57 -25.04
N TYR A 485 -17.09 0.70 -24.32
CA TYR A 485 -17.67 0.99 -23.02
C TYR A 485 -16.63 1.53 -22.03
N ILE A 486 -15.52 0.83 -21.86
CA ILE A 486 -14.45 1.29 -20.93
C ILE A 486 -13.83 2.61 -21.41
N LYS A 487 -13.60 2.77 -22.70
CA LYS A 487 -13.11 4.04 -23.25
C LYS A 487 -14.10 5.18 -22.98
N ASP A 488 -15.38 4.97 -23.20
CA ASP A 488 -16.43 5.99 -22.99
C ASP A 488 -16.56 6.32 -21.49
N LEU A 489 -16.38 5.34 -20.59
CA LEU A 489 -16.31 5.56 -19.14
C LEU A 489 -15.10 6.43 -18.76
N ILE A 490 -13.93 6.17 -19.34
CA ILE A 490 -12.74 7.01 -19.16
C ILE A 490 -13.01 8.43 -19.67
N MET A 491 -13.68 8.55 -20.81
CA MET A 491 -14.03 9.85 -21.41
C MET A 491 -15.09 10.59 -20.58
N GLU A 492 -16.05 9.88 -19.95
CA GLU A 492 -17.00 10.49 -19.03
C GLU A 492 -16.28 11.20 -17.88
N VAL A 493 -15.29 10.53 -17.26
CA VAL A 493 -14.47 11.15 -16.22
C VAL A 493 -13.67 12.33 -16.77
N ALA A 494 -12.98 12.14 -17.89
CA ALA A 494 -12.14 13.18 -18.49
C ALA A 494 -12.89 14.44 -18.90
N GLN A 495 -14.17 14.32 -19.28
CA GLN A 495 -15.02 15.43 -19.71
C GLN A 495 -15.76 16.12 -18.55
N ASN A 496 -16.17 15.36 -17.54
CA ASN A 496 -16.98 15.88 -16.45
C ASN A 496 -16.18 16.34 -15.23
N TYR A 497 -14.93 15.87 -15.08
CA TYR A 497 -14.06 16.18 -13.94
C TYR A 497 -12.74 16.79 -14.41
N ALA A 498 -12.34 17.85 -13.71
CA ALA A 498 -11.06 18.51 -14.00
C ALA A 498 -9.87 17.76 -13.36
N VAL A 499 -9.78 16.43 -13.59
CA VAL A 499 -8.64 15.64 -13.15
C VAL A 499 -7.38 16.02 -13.93
N ASP A 500 -6.21 15.92 -13.30
CA ASP A 500 -4.92 16.23 -13.89
C ASP A 500 -4.44 15.12 -14.86
N GLY A 501 -4.96 13.90 -14.65
CA GLY A 501 -4.65 12.75 -15.50
C GLY A 501 -5.58 11.55 -15.31
N ILE A 502 -5.37 10.56 -16.16
CA ILE A 502 -5.99 9.24 -16.08
C ILE A 502 -4.89 8.21 -15.83
N GLN A 503 -5.09 7.32 -14.86
CA GLN A 503 -4.23 6.17 -14.65
C GLN A 503 -4.95 4.90 -15.06
N LEU A 504 -4.36 4.13 -15.96
CA LEU A 504 -4.87 2.85 -16.41
C LEU A 504 -4.23 1.72 -15.61
N ASP A 505 -5.06 0.88 -15.01
CA ASP A 505 -4.68 -0.33 -14.29
C ASP A 505 -5.45 -1.53 -14.81
N TYR A 506 -5.02 -2.75 -14.48
CA TYR A 506 -5.57 -3.98 -15.03
C TYR A 506 -5.66 -3.97 -16.57
N ILE A 507 -4.73 -3.26 -17.20
CA ILE A 507 -4.65 -3.13 -18.65
C ILE A 507 -3.84 -4.29 -19.23
N ARG A 508 -4.42 -5.46 -19.15
CA ARG A 508 -3.80 -6.74 -19.44
C ARG A 508 -4.82 -7.87 -19.43
N TYR A 509 -4.42 -9.04 -19.88
CA TYR A 509 -5.12 -10.29 -19.57
C TYR A 509 -4.83 -10.75 -18.13
N PRO A 510 -5.66 -11.62 -17.54
CA PRO A 510 -5.36 -12.26 -16.26
C PRO A 510 -4.10 -13.14 -16.38
N PHE A 511 -3.51 -13.49 -15.23
CA PHE A 511 -2.36 -14.38 -15.25
C PHE A 511 -2.69 -15.75 -15.83
N ASN A 512 -1.90 -16.18 -16.81
CA ASN A 512 -1.98 -17.53 -17.37
C ASN A 512 -1.38 -18.52 -16.37
N GLY A 513 -2.23 -19.38 -15.77
CA GLY A 513 -1.81 -20.51 -14.92
C GLY A 513 -2.00 -21.85 -15.66
N LYS A 514 -1.50 -22.96 -15.08
CA LYS A 514 -1.78 -24.31 -15.64
C LYS A 514 -3.31 -24.52 -15.75
N GLY A 515 -3.80 -24.73 -16.97
CA GLY A 515 -5.23 -24.92 -17.26
C GLY A 515 -6.07 -23.66 -17.20
N GLY A 516 -5.45 -22.47 -17.14
CA GLY A 516 -6.13 -21.20 -16.92
C GLY A 516 -5.90 -20.13 -17.97
N GLU A 517 -5.53 -20.52 -19.19
CA GLU A 517 -5.53 -19.56 -20.29
C GLU A 517 -6.95 -19.05 -20.55
N MET A 518 -7.08 -17.74 -20.65
CA MET A 518 -8.35 -17.04 -20.90
C MET A 518 -8.37 -16.47 -22.33
N GLY A 519 -9.59 -16.27 -22.86
CA GLY A 519 -9.81 -15.76 -24.23
C GLY A 519 -10.39 -16.82 -25.18
N PHE A 520 -11.01 -17.89 -24.61
CA PHE A 520 -11.70 -18.94 -25.37
C PHE A 520 -13.21 -18.70 -25.50
N ASN A 521 -13.73 -17.56 -25.07
CA ASN A 521 -15.11 -17.17 -25.32
C ASN A 521 -15.41 -17.16 -26.83
N TRP A 522 -16.65 -17.43 -27.21
CA TRP A 522 -17.05 -17.61 -28.60
C TRP A 522 -16.68 -16.42 -29.49
N LEU A 523 -16.86 -15.18 -29.03
CA LEU A 523 -16.53 -13.99 -29.79
C LEU A 523 -15.01 -13.86 -29.99
N GLY A 524 -14.21 -14.11 -28.93
CA GLY A 524 -12.75 -14.10 -29.00
C GLY A 524 -12.22 -15.11 -30.02
N ARG A 525 -12.77 -16.34 -30.06
CA ARG A 525 -12.42 -17.37 -31.04
C ARG A 525 -12.77 -16.91 -32.47
N GLN A 526 -14.01 -16.46 -32.70
CA GLN A 526 -14.46 -15.97 -33.99
C GLN A 526 -13.58 -14.82 -34.52
N ARG A 527 -13.27 -13.86 -33.67
CA ARG A 527 -12.42 -12.73 -34.07
C ARG A 527 -10.99 -13.15 -34.35
N PHE A 528 -10.42 -14.04 -33.54
CA PHE A 528 -9.10 -14.57 -33.82
C PHE A 528 -9.05 -15.27 -35.18
N GLU A 529 -10.06 -16.11 -35.52
CA GLU A 529 -10.16 -16.77 -36.79
C GLU A 529 -10.35 -15.77 -37.95
N GLN A 530 -11.20 -14.78 -37.79
CA GLN A 530 -11.39 -13.71 -38.79
C GLN A 530 -10.11 -12.91 -39.05
N ASP A 531 -9.36 -12.58 -38.00
CA ASP A 531 -8.17 -11.74 -38.11
C ASP A 531 -6.94 -12.52 -38.60
N THR A 532 -6.86 -13.83 -38.36
CA THR A 532 -5.65 -14.63 -38.62
C THR A 532 -5.82 -15.79 -39.57
N GLY A 533 -7.03 -16.24 -39.82
CA GLY A 533 -7.33 -17.45 -40.56
C GLY A 533 -7.05 -18.74 -39.80
N LEU A 534 -6.68 -18.67 -38.51
CA LEU A 534 -6.36 -19.84 -37.68
C LEU A 534 -7.47 -20.10 -36.67
N SER A 535 -7.69 -21.38 -36.31
CA SER A 535 -8.70 -21.77 -35.31
C SER A 535 -8.08 -22.17 -34.00
N LEU A 536 -8.67 -21.70 -32.88
CA LEU A 536 -8.28 -22.12 -31.53
C LEU A 536 -8.72 -23.54 -31.17
N ASP A 537 -9.48 -24.22 -32.04
CA ASP A 537 -9.84 -25.63 -31.86
C ASP A 537 -8.64 -26.56 -32.12
N HIS A 538 -7.62 -26.07 -32.83
CA HIS A 538 -6.35 -26.74 -33.11
C HIS A 538 -5.18 -25.89 -32.61
N LEU A 539 -5.02 -25.84 -31.28
CA LEU A 539 -4.03 -25.01 -30.64
C LEU A 539 -2.64 -25.70 -30.57
N ASP A 540 -1.97 -25.78 -31.72
CA ASP A 540 -0.57 -26.18 -31.82
C ASP A 540 0.38 -25.01 -31.38
N GLU A 541 1.68 -25.24 -31.43
CA GLU A 541 2.67 -24.24 -30.97
C GLU A 541 2.67 -22.99 -31.87
N GLU A 542 2.48 -23.13 -33.17
CA GLU A 542 2.45 -22.02 -34.11
C GLU A 542 1.20 -21.16 -33.89
N THR A 543 0.03 -21.81 -33.86
CA THR A 543 -1.26 -21.14 -33.56
C THR A 543 -1.21 -20.43 -32.20
N ARG A 544 -0.57 -21.05 -31.18
CA ARG A 544 -0.40 -20.44 -29.84
C ARG A 544 0.43 -19.18 -29.89
N GLN A 545 1.52 -19.16 -30.65
CA GLN A 545 2.37 -17.98 -30.79
C GLN A 545 1.61 -16.83 -31.47
N VAL A 546 0.89 -17.12 -32.56
CA VAL A 546 0.02 -16.15 -33.25
C VAL A 546 -1.05 -15.61 -32.32
N TRP A 547 -1.71 -16.50 -31.55
CA TRP A 547 -2.73 -16.11 -30.59
C TRP A 547 -2.18 -15.23 -29.46
N GLN A 548 -0.99 -15.52 -28.92
CA GLN A 548 -0.34 -14.66 -27.94
C GLN A 548 -0.03 -13.27 -28.53
N ALA A 549 0.51 -13.19 -29.74
CA ALA A 549 0.76 -11.94 -30.42
C ALA A 549 -0.54 -11.14 -30.66
N TRP A 550 -1.61 -11.83 -31.08
CA TRP A 550 -2.92 -11.22 -31.30
C TRP A 550 -3.52 -10.65 -29.99
N LYS A 551 -3.44 -11.37 -28.88
CA LYS A 551 -3.87 -10.88 -27.58
C LYS A 551 -3.10 -9.64 -27.15
N ILE A 552 -1.77 -9.63 -27.31
CA ILE A 552 -0.93 -8.46 -27.03
C ILE A 552 -1.37 -7.26 -27.87
N GLN A 553 -1.62 -7.49 -29.16
CA GLN A 553 -2.07 -6.44 -30.08
C GLN A 553 -3.43 -5.86 -29.69
N ASN A 554 -4.37 -6.67 -29.17
CA ASN A 554 -5.66 -6.17 -28.68
C ASN A 554 -5.51 -5.22 -27.50
N VAL A 555 -4.60 -5.51 -26.55
CA VAL A 555 -4.27 -4.62 -25.44
C VAL A 555 -3.58 -3.34 -25.96
N ASN A 556 -2.59 -3.47 -26.84
CA ASN A 556 -1.88 -2.33 -27.44
C ASN A 556 -2.83 -1.40 -28.20
N ASN A 557 -3.75 -1.98 -29.00
CA ASN A 557 -4.75 -1.20 -29.75
C ASN A 557 -5.69 -0.43 -28.81
N PHE A 558 -6.07 -1.01 -27.68
CA PHE A 558 -6.88 -0.30 -26.68
C PHE A 558 -6.13 0.89 -26.09
N VAL A 559 -4.88 0.71 -25.68
CA VAL A 559 -4.06 1.83 -25.14
C VAL A 559 -3.87 2.94 -26.16
N LYS A 560 -3.60 2.57 -27.40
CA LYS A 560 -3.50 3.51 -28.53
C LYS A 560 -4.80 4.31 -28.68
N ASP A 561 -5.94 3.63 -28.73
CA ASP A 561 -7.25 4.26 -28.94
C ASP A 561 -7.61 5.21 -27.79
N VAL A 562 -7.44 4.77 -26.53
CA VAL A 562 -7.64 5.62 -25.34
C VAL A 562 -6.73 6.84 -25.39
N SER A 563 -5.44 6.64 -25.65
CA SER A 563 -4.47 7.73 -25.73
C SER A 563 -4.84 8.75 -26.81
N THR A 564 -5.16 8.27 -28.02
CA THR A 564 -5.53 9.13 -29.14
C THR A 564 -6.80 9.94 -28.83
N THR A 565 -7.82 9.28 -28.27
CA THR A 565 -9.11 9.91 -27.94
C THR A 565 -8.95 10.95 -26.82
N LEU A 566 -8.22 10.59 -25.74
CA LEU A 566 -7.96 11.52 -24.64
C LEU A 566 -7.16 12.74 -25.07
N ARG A 567 -6.10 12.53 -25.88
CA ARG A 567 -5.25 13.64 -26.34
C ARG A 567 -5.97 14.56 -27.32
N ALA A 568 -6.89 14.02 -28.12
CA ALA A 568 -7.73 14.85 -29.00
C ALA A 568 -8.71 15.72 -28.19
N ALA A 569 -9.32 15.16 -27.12
CA ALA A 569 -10.29 15.86 -26.30
C ALA A 569 -9.65 16.77 -25.21
N ARG A 570 -8.55 16.31 -24.64
CA ARG A 570 -7.83 16.94 -23.52
C ARG A 570 -6.31 16.82 -23.73
N PRO A 571 -5.70 17.60 -24.66
CA PRO A 571 -4.31 17.46 -25.08
C PRO A 571 -3.30 17.50 -23.93
N LYS A 572 -3.66 18.18 -22.88
CA LYS A 572 -2.84 18.43 -21.70
C LYS A 572 -2.99 17.39 -20.57
N MET A 573 -3.97 16.49 -20.66
CA MET A 573 -4.21 15.44 -19.67
C MET A 573 -3.06 14.43 -19.68
N ARG A 574 -2.61 14.04 -18.47
CA ARG A 574 -1.56 13.03 -18.32
C ARG A 574 -2.17 11.63 -18.38
N ILE A 575 -1.46 10.72 -19.02
CA ILE A 575 -1.84 9.30 -19.08
C ILE A 575 -0.75 8.49 -18.39
N SER A 576 -1.10 7.82 -17.33
CA SER A 576 -0.21 6.94 -16.58
C SER A 576 -0.71 5.50 -16.56
N CYS A 577 0.18 4.54 -16.34
CA CYS A 577 -0.18 3.13 -16.25
C CYS A 577 0.44 2.47 -15.03
N ALA A 578 -0.37 1.75 -14.24
CA ALA A 578 0.11 0.77 -13.29
C ALA A 578 0.48 -0.51 -14.06
N VAL A 579 1.74 -0.96 -13.93
CA VAL A 579 2.28 -2.06 -14.74
C VAL A 579 3.12 -3.02 -13.91
N TYR A 580 3.33 -4.22 -14.44
CA TYR A 580 4.25 -5.18 -13.82
C TYR A 580 5.69 -4.93 -14.27
N ALA A 581 6.62 -4.99 -13.31
CA ALA A 581 8.06 -4.78 -13.51
C ALA A 581 8.81 -6.05 -14.02
N MET A 582 8.06 -7.06 -14.46
CA MET A 582 8.65 -8.30 -15.00
C MET A 582 9.36 -8.08 -16.33
N PRO A 583 10.41 -8.86 -16.66
CA PRO A 583 11.03 -8.86 -17.98
C PRO A 583 10.00 -9.06 -19.10
N ARG A 584 10.19 -8.36 -20.24
CA ARG A 584 9.22 -8.31 -21.36
C ARG A 584 8.70 -9.69 -21.74
N ARG A 585 9.60 -10.65 -22.09
CA ARG A 585 9.21 -11.99 -22.52
C ARG A 585 8.30 -12.69 -21.51
N MET A 586 8.60 -12.57 -20.22
CA MET A 586 7.81 -13.18 -19.17
C MET A 586 6.44 -12.50 -19.02
N ARG A 587 6.42 -11.19 -18.98
CA ARG A 587 5.19 -10.39 -18.84
C ARG A 587 4.25 -10.54 -20.02
N THR A 588 4.76 -10.48 -21.25
CA THR A 588 3.94 -10.67 -22.44
C THR A 588 3.37 -12.07 -22.54
N ASN A 589 4.10 -13.11 -22.11
CA ASN A 589 3.60 -14.48 -22.08
C ASN A 589 2.56 -14.71 -20.98
N LEU A 590 2.75 -14.12 -19.79
CA LEU A 590 1.89 -14.36 -18.64
C LEU A 590 0.61 -13.52 -18.63
N ILE A 591 0.69 -12.27 -19.09
CA ILE A 591 -0.41 -11.29 -18.93
C ILE A 591 -0.62 -10.41 -20.16
N GLN A 592 0.06 -10.64 -21.26
CA GLN A 592 -0.05 -9.89 -22.53
C GLN A 592 0.08 -8.36 -22.37
N GLN A 593 0.88 -7.90 -21.43
CA GLN A 593 1.14 -6.48 -21.17
C GLN A 593 2.48 -6.05 -21.79
N GLU A 594 2.44 -5.23 -22.84
CA GLU A 594 3.63 -4.79 -23.60
C GLU A 594 3.81 -3.26 -23.52
N TRP A 595 4.09 -2.76 -22.32
CA TRP A 595 4.21 -1.32 -22.09
C TRP A 595 5.40 -0.67 -22.83
N GLU A 596 6.41 -1.42 -23.27
CA GLU A 596 7.50 -0.90 -24.10
C GLU A 596 6.96 -0.32 -25.43
N THR A 597 5.97 -0.97 -26.04
CA THR A 597 5.29 -0.47 -27.23
C THR A 597 4.54 0.81 -26.94
N TRP A 598 3.90 0.94 -25.79
CA TRP A 598 3.18 2.16 -25.38
C TRP A 598 4.13 3.34 -25.17
N VAL A 599 5.30 3.06 -24.55
CA VAL A 599 6.38 4.03 -24.35
C VAL A 599 6.97 4.49 -25.68
N ALA A 600 7.33 3.53 -26.55
CA ALA A 600 7.96 3.84 -27.84
C ALA A 600 7.11 4.73 -28.74
N ASN A 601 5.78 4.56 -28.67
CA ASN A 601 4.82 5.35 -29.45
C ASN A 601 4.32 6.62 -28.75
N GLY A 602 4.78 6.93 -27.52
CA GLY A 602 4.36 8.11 -26.78
C GLY A 602 2.89 8.10 -26.35
N TRP A 603 2.27 6.91 -26.22
CA TRP A 603 0.86 6.82 -25.81
C TRP A 603 0.64 7.12 -24.32
N ILE A 604 1.68 7.04 -23.52
CA ILE A 604 1.64 7.25 -22.09
C ILE A 604 2.73 8.25 -21.63
N ASP A 605 2.52 8.88 -20.50
CA ASP A 605 3.42 9.90 -19.92
C ASP A 605 4.26 9.34 -18.76
N THR A 606 3.65 8.48 -17.92
CA THR A 606 4.32 7.90 -16.76
C THR A 606 4.00 6.42 -16.60
N LEU A 607 4.98 5.67 -16.11
CA LEU A 607 4.82 4.30 -15.66
C LEU A 607 4.94 4.23 -14.14
N ASN A 608 4.00 3.53 -13.51
CA ASN A 608 4.01 3.21 -12.10
C ASN A 608 4.18 1.68 -11.98
N PRO A 609 5.42 1.14 -12.12
CA PRO A 609 5.64 -0.28 -11.98
C PRO A 609 5.34 -0.72 -10.56
N MET A 610 4.52 -1.75 -10.39
CA MET A 610 4.18 -2.36 -9.10
C MET A 610 5.36 -3.18 -8.59
N THR A 611 6.37 -2.51 -8.05
CA THR A 611 7.60 -3.09 -7.51
C THR A 611 7.41 -3.40 -6.02
N TYR A 612 6.42 -4.25 -5.72
CA TYR A 612 6.06 -4.61 -4.35
C TYR A 612 7.02 -5.67 -3.81
N VAL A 613 8.19 -5.24 -3.42
CA VAL A 613 9.30 -6.08 -2.96
C VAL A 613 9.71 -5.70 -1.53
N PRO A 614 10.23 -6.65 -0.74
CA PRO A 614 10.55 -6.39 0.67
C PRO A 614 11.81 -5.55 0.87
N THR A 615 12.77 -5.56 -0.07
CA THR A 615 14.08 -4.94 0.12
C THR A 615 14.40 -3.86 -0.92
N ALA A 616 15.22 -2.90 -0.55
CA ALA A 616 15.75 -1.87 -1.43
C ALA A 616 16.58 -2.43 -2.60
N LYS A 617 17.31 -3.53 -2.39
CA LYS A 617 18.07 -4.21 -3.44
C LYS A 617 17.18 -4.80 -4.52
N GLU A 618 16.09 -5.45 -4.13
CA GLU A 618 15.10 -5.99 -5.07
C GLU A 618 14.36 -4.86 -5.81
N LEU A 619 14.06 -3.74 -5.12
CA LEU A 619 13.51 -2.54 -5.74
C LEU A 619 14.45 -2.03 -6.85
N THR A 620 15.74 -1.90 -6.54
CA THR A 620 16.75 -1.44 -7.50
C THR A 620 16.80 -2.35 -8.73
N THR A 621 16.69 -3.65 -8.54
CA THR A 621 16.68 -4.62 -9.65
C THR A 621 15.41 -4.48 -10.50
N ALA A 622 14.23 -4.46 -9.88
CA ALA A 622 12.95 -4.44 -10.59
C ALA A 622 12.67 -3.08 -11.26
N ALA A 623 12.84 -1.99 -10.53
CA ALA A 623 12.62 -0.65 -11.06
C ALA A 623 13.72 -0.21 -12.04
N GLY A 624 14.97 -0.63 -11.81
CA GLY A 624 16.09 -0.40 -12.72
C GLY A 624 15.83 -1.00 -14.09
N TYR A 625 15.36 -2.25 -14.15
CA TYR A 625 14.94 -2.88 -15.40
C TYR A 625 13.91 -2.04 -16.17
N VAL A 626 12.86 -1.55 -15.46
CA VAL A 626 11.81 -0.74 -16.11
C VAL A 626 12.40 0.57 -16.63
N ARG A 627 13.19 1.28 -15.83
CA ARG A 627 13.80 2.55 -16.24
C ARG A 627 14.72 2.39 -17.45
N GLU A 628 15.60 1.40 -17.44
CA GLU A 628 16.49 1.12 -18.57
C GLU A 628 15.69 0.78 -19.83
N SER A 629 14.63 -0.03 -19.71
CA SER A 629 13.78 -0.40 -20.85
C SER A 629 12.99 0.76 -21.43
N THR A 630 12.73 1.82 -20.66
CA THR A 630 12.04 3.02 -21.14
C THR A 630 12.97 4.03 -21.81
N ALA A 631 14.28 3.95 -21.55
CA ALA A 631 15.28 4.91 -22.00
C ALA A 631 14.88 6.37 -21.70
N ASP A 632 14.30 6.60 -20.54
CA ASP A 632 13.79 7.89 -20.06
C ASP A 632 12.79 8.60 -21.01
N ARG A 633 12.12 7.85 -21.92
CA ARG A 633 11.06 8.39 -22.80
C ARG A 633 9.76 8.66 -22.06
N VAL A 634 9.57 8.05 -20.90
CA VAL A 634 8.49 8.30 -19.95
C VAL A 634 9.09 8.42 -18.56
N LEU A 635 8.36 9.04 -17.64
CA LEU A 635 8.78 9.11 -16.25
C LEU A 635 8.37 7.84 -15.51
N VAL A 636 9.30 7.28 -14.73
CA VAL A 636 9.08 6.03 -13.97
C VAL A 636 8.99 6.35 -12.48
N TYR A 637 7.85 6.00 -11.86
CA TYR A 637 7.59 6.15 -10.43
C TYR A 637 7.34 4.79 -9.78
N PRO A 638 8.39 4.13 -9.26
CA PRO A 638 8.25 2.79 -8.64
C PRO A 638 7.18 2.75 -7.57
N GLY A 639 6.36 1.72 -7.62
CA GLY A 639 5.32 1.43 -6.64
C GLY A 639 5.90 0.73 -5.41
N LEU A 640 5.69 1.29 -4.22
CA LEU A 640 6.15 0.75 -2.93
C LEU A 640 4.96 0.16 -2.17
N SER A 641 5.03 -1.11 -1.78
CA SER A 641 4.01 -1.73 -0.92
C SER A 641 4.23 -1.35 0.55
N ILE A 642 3.75 -0.18 0.95
CA ILE A 642 3.96 0.34 2.31
C ILE A 642 3.23 -0.44 3.41
N ARG A 643 2.35 -1.36 3.05
CA ARG A 643 1.79 -2.34 3.99
C ARG A 643 2.84 -3.29 4.53
N GLN A 644 3.79 -3.70 3.68
CA GLN A 644 4.83 -4.68 4.01
C GLN A 644 6.10 -4.05 4.58
N LEU A 645 6.22 -2.72 4.47
CA LEU A 645 7.41 -1.98 4.89
C LEU A 645 7.18 -1.35 6.27
N ASP A 646 8.15 -1.51 7.14
CA ASP A 646 8.30 -0.66 8.32
C ASP A 646 8.86 0.72 7.93
N THR A 647 9.11 1.59 8.89
CA THR A 647 9.63 2.94 8.64
C THR A 647 11.04 2.92 8.05
N ALA A 648 11.89 1.98 8.45
CA ALA A 648 13.25 1.84 7.94
C ALA A 648 13.24 1.39 6.49
N GLY A 649 12.52 0.31 6.17
CA GLY A 649 12.38 -0.20 4.81
C GLY A 649 11.75 0.80 3.85
N LEU A 650 10.76 1.59 4.32
CA LEU A 650 10.17 2.66 3.52
C LEU A 650 11.21 3.72 3.14
N VAL A 651 11.98 4.22 4.11
CA VAL A 651 12.99 5.26 3.86
C VAL A 651 14.12 4.72 2.98
N GLU A 652 14.54 3.46 3.19
CA GLU A 652 15.53 2.80 2.35
C GLU A 652 15.09 2.65 0.89
N GLN A 653 13.86 2.23 0.66
CA GLN A 653 13.34 2.11 -0.70
C GLN A 653 13.18 3.47 -1.38
N LEU A 654 12.79 4.51 -0.64
CA LEU A 654 12.76 5.88 -1.15
C LEU A 654 14.14 6.38 -1.55
N ASP A 655 15.15 6.12 -0.72
CA ASP A 655 16.54 6.49 -1.00
C ASP A 655 17.07 5.77 -2.24
N SER A 656 16.90 4.46 -2.31
CA SER A 656 17.29 3.65 -3.47
C SER A 656 16.59 4.08 -4.76
N ALA A 657 15.30 4.43 -4.71
CA ALA A 657 14.59 4.99 -5.85
C ALA A 657 15.23 6.30 -6.32
N ARG A 658 15.60 7.17 -5.37
CA ARG A 658 16.29 8.44 -5.68
C ARG A 658 17.70 8.22 -6.23
N GLU A 659 18.46 7.27 -5.67
CA GLU A 659 19.79 6.91 -6.16
C GLU A 659 19.76 6.36 -7.60
N MET A 660 18.73 5.60 -7.95
CA MET A 660 18.50 5.16 -9.33
C MET A 660 18.17 6.33 -10.28
N GLY A 661 17.95 7.54 -9.76
CA GLY A 661 17.57 8.72 -10.54
C GLY A 661 16.10 8.74 -10.94
N THR A 662 15.22 8.00 -10.27
CA THR A 662 13.78 8.19 -10.46
C THR A 662 13.34 9.53 -9.87
N LEU A 663 12.35 10.14 -10.51
CA LEU A 663 11.86 11.49 -10.17
C LEU A 663 10.63 11.45 -9.25
N GLY A 664 10.37 10.30 -8.67
CA GLY A 664 9.27 10.08 -7.73
C GLY A 664 9.05 8.62 -7.43
N THR A 665 8.10 8.36 -6.56
CA THR A 665 7.62 7.03 -6.15
C THR A 665 6.12 7.07 -5.92
N THR A 666 5.46 5.91 -5.92
CA THR A 666 4.03 5.79 -5.63
C THR A 666 3.80 4.79 -4.52
N MET A 667 3.17 5.20 -3.43
CA MET A 667 2.91 4.36 -2.26
C MET A 667 1.59 3.61 -2.39
N PHE A 668 1.59 2.30 -2.22
CA PHE A 668 0.40 1.46 -2.18
C PHE A 668 0.15 0.97 -0.74
N ALA A 669 -0.90 1.44 -0.04
CA ALA A 669 -1.86 2.43 -0.44
C ALA A 669 -2.10 3.42 0.72
N ALA A 670 -2.97 4.42 0.52
CA ALA A 670 -3.31 5.41 1.55
C ALA A 670 -3.78 4.78 2.86
N ALA A 671 -4.52 3.67 2.80
CA ALA A 671 -4.94 2.87 3.95
C ALA A 671 -3.78 2.41 4.86
N HIS A 672 -2.57 2.31 4.33
CA HIS A 672 -1.38 1.81 5.05
C HIS A 672 -0.37 2.92 5.41
N LEU A 673 -0.73 4.18 5.13
CA LEU A 673 0.07 5.34 5.53
C LEU A 673 -0.29 5.74 6.97
N ASP A 674 0.24 4.99 7.92
CA ASP A 674 0.07 5.23 9.35
C ASP A 674 0.84 6.47 9.83
N ASP A 675 0.66 6.84 11.10
CA ASP A 675 1.27 8.04 11.68
C ASP A 675 2.79 7.90 11.81
N LYS A 676 3.33 6.69 12.02
CA LYS A 676 4.79 6.44 12.09
C LYS A 676 5.44 6.72 10.73
N LYS A 677 4.87 6.16 9.67
CA LYS A 677 5.33 6.38 8.28
C LYS A 677 5.15 7.84 7.87
N SER A 678 3.99 8.44 8.16
CA SER A 678 3.73 9.86 7.88
C SER A 678 4.74 10.76 8.59
N ASN A 679 5.07 10.47 9.85
CA ASN A 679 6.03 11.26 10.62
C ASN A 679 7.45 11.15 10.07
N VAL A 680 7.94 9.94 9.75
CA VAL A 680 9.30 9.77 9.21
C VAL A 680 9.47 10.47 7.85
N LEU A 681 8.42 10.46 6.99
CA LEU A 681 8.41 11.21 5.74
C LEU A 681 8.46 12.72 5.99
N LYS A 682 7.60 13.22 6.89
CA LYS A 682 7.47 14.63 7.23
C LYS A 682 8.74 15.23 7.84
N VAL A 683 9.44 14.53 8.72
CA VAL A 683 10.68 15.02 9.31
C VAL A 683 11.90 14.78 8.43
N GLY A 684 11.82 13.83 7.53
CA GLY A 684 12.88 13.35 6.66
C GLY A 684 12.78 13.84 5.19
N PRO A 685 12.68 12.91 4.22
CA PRO A 685 12.80 13.22 2.79
C PRO A 685 11.72 14.18 2.27
N TYR A 686 10.57 14.27 2.95
CA TYR A 686 9.43 15.10 2.54
C TYR A 686 9.24 16.34 3.43
N ARG A 687 10.23 16.71 4.28
CA ARG A 687 10.16 17.86 5.20
C ARG A 687 9.91 19.22 4.53
N ARG A 688 10.14 19.32 3.23
CA ARG A 688 9.75 20.47 2.41
C ARG A 688 8.93 19.99 1.23
N GLN A 689 7.89 20.74 0.89
CA GLN A 689 7.12 20.45 -0.31
C GLN A 689 7.97 20.70 -1.56
N PRO A 690 7.91 19.84 -2.58
CA PRO A 690 8.54 20.13 -3.86
C PRO A 690 7.82 21.30 -4.53
N LEU A 691 8.57 22.03 -5.35
CA LEU A 691 8.03 23.17 -6.10
C LEU A 691 7.14 22.69 -7.26
N LEU A 692 7.52 21.58 -7.88
CA LEU A 692 6.84 21.00 -9.03
C LEU A 692 6.88 19.47 -9.01
N THR A 693 5.92 18.87 -9.71
CA THR A 693 6.01 17.47 -10.17
C THR A 693 6.67 17.44 -11.56
N PRO A 694 7.51 16.44 -11.86
CA PRO A 694 8.24 16.41 -13.14
C PRO A 694 7.32 16.37 -14.38
N GLN A 695 6.16 15.70 -14.27
CA GLN A 695 5.21 15.52 -15.37
C GLN A 695 4.37 16.76 -15.66
N SER A 696 4.17 17.64 -14.70
CA SER A 696 3.28 18.80 -14.90
C SER A 696 3.90 19.87 -15.79
N GLU A 697 5.13 20.26 -15.51
CA GLU A 697 5.86 21.31 -16.20
C GLU A 697 7.32 20.87 -16.44
N PRO A 698 7.59 19.93 -17.38
CA PRO A 698 8.89 19.28 -17.49
C PRO A 698 10.04 20.25 -17.80
N LEU A 699 9.86 21.23 -18.67
CA LEU A 699 10.91 22.20 -18.99
C LEU A 699 11.21 23.12 -17.80
N ARG A 700 10.20 23.56 -17.05
CA ARG A 700 10.38 24.33 -15.82
C ARG A 700 11.03 23.50 -14.72
N ALA A 701 10.64 22.24 -14.61
CA ALA A 701 11.24 21.28 -13.67
C ALA A 701 12.74 21.08 -13.95
N SER A 702 13.11 20.89 -15.23
CA SER A 702 14.52 20.79 -15.65
C SER A 702 15.30 22.07 -15.34
N ARG A 703 14.69 23.24 -15.60
CA ARG A 703 15.32 24.55 -15.31
C ARG A 703 15.61 24.68 -13.82
N LEU A 704 14.64 24.41 -12.94
CA LEU A 704 14.83 24.46 -11.49
C LEU A 704 15.95 23.52 -11.03
N LEU A 705 16.05 22.32 -11.59
CA LEU A 705 17.13 21.39 -11.26
C LEU A 705 18.49 21.89 -11.75
N VAL A 706 18.59 22.48 -12.95
CA VAL A 706 19.84 23.05 -13.45
C VAL A 706 20.27 24.24 -12.62
N ASP A 707 19.37 25.13 -12.22
CA ASP A 707 19.67 26.28 -11.39
C ASP A 707 20.12 25.86 -9.97
N ASP A 708 19.47 24.86 -9.37
CA ASP A 708 19.88 24.32 -8.06
C ASP A 708 21.23 23.60 -8.16
N PHE A 709 21.45 22.84 -9.23
CA PHE A 709 22.74 22.24 -9.54
C PHE A 709 23.86 23.27 -9.70
N ALA A 710 23.65 24.32 -10.47
CA ALA A 710 24.62 25.40 -10.66
C ALA A 710 24.97 26.09 -9.34
N ALA A 711 23.96 26.40 -8.52
CA ALA A 711 24.16 26.98 -7.18
C ALA A 711 24.97 26.04 -6.27
N MET A 712 24.72 24.74 -6.33
CA MET A 712 25.45 23.73 -5.55
C MET A 712 26.91 23.65 -6.00
N VAL A 713 27.18 23.54 -7.31
CA VAL A 713 28.56 23.47 -7.83
C VAL A 713 29.35 24.74 -7.50
N ASN A 714 28.73 25.91 -7.66
CA ASN A 714 29.36 27.18 -7.31
C ASN A 714 29.79 27.25 -5.83
N ARG A 715 28.95 26.79 -4.90
CA ARG A 715 29.33 26.69 -3.47
C ARG A 715 30.53 25.78 -3.23
N TYR A 716 30.60 24.64 -3.94
CA TYR A 716 31.74 23.71 -3.83
C TYR A 716 33.04 24.30 -4.38
N LEU A 717 32.96 25.07 -5.45
CA LEU A 717 34.15 25.69 -6.09
C LEU A 717 34.67 26.91 -5.34
N GLN A 718 33.81 27.60 -4.59
CA GLN A 718 34.20 28.76 -3.79
C GLN A 718 34.87 28.40 -2.45
N ASP A 719 34.70 27.17 -1.97
CA ASP A 719 35.27 26.72 -0.71
C ASP A 719 36.60 25.93 -0.97
N PRO A 720 37.78 26.46 -0.61
CA PRO A 720 39.06 25.81 -0.85
C PRO A 720 39.18 24.43 -0.20
N GLN A 721 38.42 24.15 0.88
CA GLN A 721 38.40 22.85 1.55
C GLN A 721 37.47 21.85 0.87
N LYS A 722 36.56 22.36 0.04
CA LYS A 722 35.57 21.55 -0.68
C LYS A 722 35.87 21.40 -2.17
N HIS A 723 37.02 21.90 -2.63
CA HIS A 723 37.43 21.81 -4.04
C HIS A 723 37.31 20.36 -4.55
N ILE A 724 36.53 20.22 -5.62
CA ILE A 724 36.34 18.96 -6.31
C ILE A 724 37.39 18.82 -7.43
N MET A 725 38.03 19.91 -7.87
CA MET A 725 38.89 19.96 -9.04
C MET A 725 40.33 20.25 -8.68
N SER A 726 41.22 19.58 -9.38
CA SER A 726 42.65 19.68 -9.19
C SER A 726 43.27 20.88 -9.92
N ASP A 727 42.58 21.46 -10.88
CA ASP A 727 43.10 22.57 -11.70
C ASP A 727 42.02 23.62 -12.07
N GLN A 728 42.49 24.86 -12.22
CA GLN A 728 41.63 26.00 -12.49
C GLN A 728 41.06 26.00 -13.92
N ALA A 729 41.76 25.38 -14.88
CA ALA A 729 41.31 25.33 -16.25
C ALA A 729 40.06 24.44 -16.39
N SER A 730 40.10 23.24 -15.83
CA SER A 730 38.95 22.34 -15.77
C SER A 730 37.78 22.94 -15.01
N THR A 731 38.06 23.67 -13.90
CA THR A 731 37.06 24.42 -13.13
C THR A 731 36.35 25.44 -14.02
N ASN A 732 37.09 26.26 -14.72
CA ASN A 732 36.53 27.28 -15.60
C ASN A 732 35.72 26.69 -16.78
N ASP A 733 36.17 25.59 -17.35
CA ASP A 733 35.46 24.90 -18.41
C ASP A 733 34.10 24.39 -17.96
N VAL A 734 34.04 23.72 -16.79
CA VAL A 734 32.77 23.27 -16.22
C VAL A 734 31.83 24.42 -15.89
N LEU A 735 32.34 25.52 -15.32
CA LEU A 735 31.52 26.69 -15.03
C LEU A 735 30.97 27.32 -16.32
N GLN A 736 31.76 27.39 -17.38
CA GLN A 736 31.29 27.86 -18.68
C GLN A 736 30.21 26.96 -19.30
N GLN A 737 30.38 25.63 -19.21
CA GLN A 737 29.35 24.68 -19.64
C GLN A 737 28.06 24.84 -18.84
N ILE A 738 28.12 25.00 -17.52
CA ILE A 738 26.95 25.22 -16.64
C ILE A 738 26.24 26.53 -17.06
N ASP A 739 26.95 27.64 -17.23
CA ASP A 739 26.37 28.92 -17.62
C ASP A 739 25.70 28.85 -19.01
N ALA A 740 26.34 28.18 -19.96
CA ALA A 740 25.77 27.94 -21.28
C ALA A 740 24.49 27.10 -21.21
N ILE A 741 24.47 26.02 -20.41
CA ILE A 741 23.30 25.18 -20.19
C ILE A 741 22.19 25.97 -19.51
N GLN A 742 22.48 26.80 -18.50
CA GLN A 742 21.49 27.65 -17.85
C GLN A 742 20.84 28.60 -18.85
N LYS A 743 21.64 29.30 -19.68
CA LYS A 743 21.13 30.19 -20.72
C LYS A 743 20.24 29.44 -21.71
N SER A 744 20.68 28.29 -22.20
CA SER A 744 19.91 27.44 -23.12
C SER A 744 18.62 26.97 -22.49
N MET A 745 18.66 26.49 -21.22
CA MET A 745 17.46 26.07 -20.47
C MET A 745 16.46 27.22 -20.29
N HIS A 746 16.93 28.43 -19.99
CA HIS A 746 16.06 29.60 -19.82
C HIS A 746 15.42 30.07 -21.15
N SER A 747 16.02 29.74 -22.30
CA SER A 747 15.44 30.00 -23.61
C SER A 747 14.32 29.02 -24.01
N LEU A 748 14.31 27.82 -23.42
CA LEU A 748 13.26 26.82 -23.68
C LEU A 748 11.92 27.25 -23.08
N ASN A 749 10.85 27.06 -23.83
CA ASN A 749 9.48 27.36 -23.45
C ASN A 749 8.50 26.37 -24.10
N SER A 750 7.22 26.52 -23.84
CA SER A 750 6.17 25.65 -24.37
C SER A 750 6.10 25.55 -25.91
N LYS A 751 6.75 26.47 -26.65
CA LYS A 751 6.80 26.47 -28.11
C LYS A 751 8.13 25.93 -28.64
N SER A 752 9.06 25.53 -27.83
CA SER A 752 10.34 24.98 -28.22
C SER A 752 10.18 23.67 -28.99
N SER A 753 10.90 23.55 -30.11
CA SER A 753 10.86 22.33 -30.91
C SER A 753 11.56 21.16 -30.21
N PRO A 754 11.22 19.89 -30.53
CA PRO A 754 11.94 18.74 -30.03
C PRO A 754 13.46 18.82 -30.23
N GLU A 755 13.89 19.33 -31.36
CA GLU A 755 15.32 19.51 -31.72
C GLU A 755 16.01 20.49 -30.77
N SER A 756 15.33 21.58 -30.41
CA SER A 756 15.85 22.56 -29.44
C SER A 756 16.03 21.94 -28.05
N ILE A 757 15.08 21.08 -27.61
CA ILE A 757 15.15 20.36 -26.34
C ILE A 757 16.29 19.32 -26.39
N GLU A 758 16.46 18.63 -27.51
CA GLU A 758 17.54 17.64 -27.71
C GLU A 758 18.92 18.27 -27.74
N ALA A 759 19.04 19.47 -28.28
CA ALA A 759 20.31 20.22 -28.25
C ALA A 759 20.73 20.49 -26.80
N VAL A 760 19.82 20.97 -25.96
CA VAL A 760 20.11 21.21 -24.54
C VAL A 760 20.35 19.89 -23.80
N LEU A 761 19.59 18.82 -24.11
CA LEU A 761 19.83 17.48 -23.55
C LEU A 761 21.25 17.00 -23.87
N LYS A 762 21.72 17.19 -25.09
CA LYS A 762 23.09 16.84 -25.51
C LYS A 762 24.14 17.62 -24.71
N ASP A 763 23.93 18.91 -24.48
CA ASP A 763 24.85 19.72 -23.67
C ASP A 763 24.88 19.24 -22.19
N VAL A 764 23.71 18.97 -21.60
CA VAL A 764 23.59 18.38 -20.25
C VAL A 764 24.30 17.03 -20.19
N THR A 765 24.12 16.17 -21.20
CA THR A 765 24.78 14.85 -21.25
C THR A 765 26.30 14.99 -21.38
N THR A 766 26.76 15.97 -22.13
CA THR A 766 28.20 16.27 -22.25
C THR A 766 28.77 16.69 -20.90
N LEU A 767 28.13 17.63 -20.21
CA LEU A 767 28.51 18.06 -18.86
C LEU A 767 28.47 16.89 -17.87
N HIS A 768 27.41 16.07 -17.92
CA HIS A 768 27.26 14.89 -17.08
C HIS A 768 28.43 13.90 -17.24
N ASN A 769 28.82 13.61 -18.47
CA ASN A 769 29.96 12.74 -18.78
C ASN A 769 31.29 13.38 -18.34
N THR A 770 31.47 14.67 -18.54
CA THR A 770 32.64 15.41 -18.08
C THR A 770 32.80 15.28 -16.56
N ILE A 771 31.73 15.58 -15.81
CA ILE A 771 31.73 15.47 -14.34
C ILE A 771 31.89 14.02 -13.89
N LYS A 772 31.23 13.06 -14.52
CA LYS A 772 31.34 11.64 -14.19
C LYS A 772 32.76 11.08 -14.39
N ASN A 773 33.42 11.45 -15.48
CA ASN A 773 34.80 11.06 -15.72
C ASN A 773 35.75 11.66 -14.68
N TRP A 774 35.53 12.86 -14.31
CA TRP A 774 36.20 13.67 -13.33
C TRP A 774 36.08 13.11 -11.90
N LEU A 775 34.85 12.80 -11.47
CA LEU A 775 34.55 12.17 -10.20
C LEU A 775 35.03 10.72 -10.12
N ARG A 776 35.26 10.05 -11.26
CA ARG A 776 35.90 8.73 -11.32
C ARG A 776 37.34 8.74 -10.82
N LEU A 777 38.06 9.82 -11.00
CA LEU A 777 39.39 10.06 -10.43
C LEU A 777 39.31 10.36 -8.92
N GLU A 778 38.27 11.04 -8.46
CA GLU A 778 38.05 11.37 -7.05
C GLU A 778 37.51 10.18 -6.22
N ALA A 779 36.77 9.24 -6.81
CA ALA A 779 36.34 8.02 -6.14
C ALA A 779 37.53 7.20 -5.63
N PHE A 780 38.70 7.31 -6.28
CA PHE A 780 39.99 6.78 -5.78
C PHE A 780 40.49 7.51 -4.53
N ILE A 781 40.03 8.73 -4.23
CA ILE A 781 40.56 9.61 -3.20
C ILE A 781 39.58 9.79 -2.01
N GLN A 782 38.70 8.88 -1.74
CA GLN A 782 37.75 8.88 -0.58
C GLN A 782 36.56 9.88 -0.62
N ARG A 783 36.17 10.42 -1.75
CA ARG A 783 35.04 11.39 -1.85
C ARG A 783 33.83 10.88 -2.67
N GLY A 784 33.66 9.56 -2.79
CA GLY A 784 32.70 8.92 -3.70
C GLY A 784 31.24 9.37 -3.57
N TYR A 785 30.80 9.72 -2.38
CA TYR A 785 29.38 10.07 -2.15
C TYR A 785 28.97 11.44 -2.70
N ARG A 786 29.78 12.45 -2.56
CA ARG A 786 29.54 13.79 -3.13
C ARG A 786 29.42 13.72 -4.65
N ALA A 787 30.31 12.93 -5.24
CA ALA A 787 30.34 12.65 -6.65
C ALA A 787 29.04 12.05 -7.15
N GLN A 788 28.57 11.02 -6.46
CA GLN A 788 27.36 10.29 -6.80
C GLN A 788 26.10 11.18 -6.71
N TYR A 789 26.02 12.03 -5.68
CA TYR A 789 24.94 13.00 -5.52
C TYR A 789 24.91 14.02 -6.67
N ILE A 790 26.08 14.60 -7.05
CA ILE A 790 26.19 15.54 -8.16
C ILE A 790 25.80 14.88 -9.49
N VAL A 791 26.30 13.67 -9.74
CA VAL A 791 25.97 12.90 -10.95
C VAL A 791 24.49 12.57 -11.04
N SER A 792 23.86 12.19 -9.92
CA SER A 792 22.43 11.86 -9.90
C SER A 792 21.54 13.05 -10.25
N TYR A 793 21.96 14.26 -9.93
CA TYR A 793 21.23 15.50 -10.26
C TYR A 793 21.13 15.71 -11.76
N LEU A 794 22.27 15.59 -12.48
CA LEU A 794 22.30 15.72 -13.94
C LEU A 794 21.50 14.60 -14.61
N GLY A 795 21.59 13.37 -14.10
CA GLY A 795 20.77 12.26 -14.58
C GLY A 795 19.25 12.50 -14.47
N GLN A 796 18.82 13.27 -13.48
CA GLN A 796 17.40 13.66 -13.36
C GLN A 796 17.02 14.70 -14.43
N VAL A 797 17.90 15.68 -14.70
CA VAL A 797 17.68 16.65 -15.78
C VAL A 797 17.60 15.96 -17.14
N GLU A 798 18.52 15.02 -17.40
CA GLU A 798 18.51 14.21 -18.63
C GLU A 798 17.18 13.46 -18.80
N ALA A 799 16.73 12.79 -17.73
CA ALA A 799 15.48 12.03 -17.78
C ALA A 799 14.26 12.90 -18.08
N ILE A 800 14.18 14.10 -17.48
CA ILE A 800 13.06 15.03 -17.75
C ILE A 800 13.13 15.58 -19.18
N LEU A 801 14.32 15.96 -19.66
CA LEU A 801 14.48 16.49 -21.01
C LEU A 801 14.24 15.43 -22.08
N SER A 802 14.69 14.18 -21.84
CA SER A 802 14.39 13.04 -22.72
C SER A 802 12.88 12.81 -22.82
N TYR A 803 12.19 12.76 -21.68
CA TYR A 803 10.73 12.68 -21.65
C TYR A 803 10.07 13.85 -22.40
N ALA A 804 10.52 15.08 -22.14
CA ALA A 804 9.95 16.28 -22.75
C ALA A 804 10.10 16.27 -24.29
N SER A 805 11.30 15.92 -24.81
CA SER A 805 11.53 15.77 -26.24
C SER A 805 10.68 14.68 -26.86
N HIS A 806 10.66 13.48 -26.26
CA HIS A 806 9.85 12.36 -26.74
C HIS A 806 8.36 12.71 -26.80
N LYS A 807 7.86 13.38 -25.78
CA LYS A 807 6.48 13.85 -25.72
C LYS A 807 6.18 14.87 -26.81
N ALA A 808 7.06 15.85 -27.00
CA ALA A 808 6.89 16.85 -28.07
C ALA A 808 6.86 16.20 -29.45
N LYS A 809 7.72 15.20 -29.70
CA LYS A 809 7.73 14.44 -30.97
C LYS A 809 6.44 13.66 -31.17
N SER A 810 5.96 12.96 -30.13
CA SER A 810 4.79 12.09 -30.25
C SER A 810 3.47 12.83 -30.39
N LEU A 811 3.38 14.06 -29.90
CA LEU A 811 2.14 14.84 -29.91
C LEU A 811 2.00 15.76 -31.10
N ASN A 812 3.07 16.03 -31.86
CA ASN A 812 3.15 17.11 -32.84
C ASN A 812 2.65 18.46 -32.25
N HIS A 813 2.81 18.65 -30.95
CA HIS A 813 2.33 19.79 -30.19
C HIS A 813 3.47 20.45 -29.43
N THR A 814 3.36 21.73 -29.21
CA THR A 814 4.20 22.49 -28.30
C THR A 814 3.81 22.10 -26.85
N LEU A 815 4.81 21.91 -25.99
CA LEU A 815 4.60 21.71 -24.56
C LEU A 815 4.16 23.04 -23.93
N ASP A 816 3.00 23.06 -23.27
CA ASP A 816 2.47 24.27 -22.64
C ASP A 816 2.65 24.21 -21.11
N GLU A 817 3.48 25.11 -20.58
CA GLU A 817 3.84 25.17 -19.17
C GLU A 817 2.72 25.75 -18.28
N THR A 818 1.78 26.49 -18.88
CA THR A 818 0.67 27.12 -18.12
C THR A 818 -0.44 26.14 -17.75
N THR A 819 -0.39 24.95 -18.33
CA THR A 819 -1.46 23.94 -18.32
C THR A 819 -1.86 23.45 -16.94
N ALA A 820 -0.88 23.19 -16.06
CA ALA A 820 -1.17 22.66 -14.74
C ALA A 820 -2.01 23.68 -13.93
N THR A 821 -1.72 24.97 -14.10
CA THR A 821 -2.45 26.05 -13.47
C THR A 821 -3.85 26.20 -14.05
N GLU A 822 -4.01 26.15 -15.37
CA GLU A 822 -5.30 26.26 -16.04
C GLU A 822 -6.22 25.07 -15.80
N LEU A 823 -5.70 23.82 -15.81
CA LEU A 823 -6.47 22.64 -15.44
C LEU A 823 -6.98 22.70 -14.00
N ARG A 824 -6.14 23.21 -13.10
CA ARG A 824 -6.51 23.40 -11.70
C ARG A 824 -7.51 24.53 -11.49
N ALA A 825 -7.54 25.50 -12.36
CA ALA A 825 -8.50 26.61 -12.37
C ALA A 825 -9.85 26.24 -13.01
N ALA A 826 -9.94 25.10 -13.73
CA ALA A 826 -11.19 24.67 -14.35
C ALA A 826 -12.29 24.42 -13.28
N PRO A 827 -13.55 24.76 -13.52
CA PRO A 827 -14.60 24.64 -12.54
C PRO A 827 -14.82 23.17 -12.13
N VAL A 828 -14.68 22.90 -10.84
CA VAL A 828 -15.05 21.61 -10.25
C VAL A 828 -16.57 21.57 -10.18
N ARG A 829 -17.18 20.48 -10.68
CA ARG A 829 -18.62 20.27 -10.57
C ARG A 829 -19.03 20.26 -9.09
N LYS A 830 -19.92 21.17 -8.68
CA LYS A 830 -20.45 21.16 -7.32
C LYS A 830 -21.08 19.80 -7.01
N PRO A 831 -20.85 19.21 -5.83
CA PRO A 831 -21.57 18.02 -5.41
C PRO A 831 -23.07 18.24 -5.60
N ARG A 832 -23.77 17.27 -6.18
CA ARG A 832 -25.22 17.35 -6.37
C ARG A 832 -25.84 17.35 -4.98
N ALA A 833 -26.64 18.38 -4.67
CA ALA A 833 -27.45 18.40 -3.45
C ALA A 833 -28.34 17.15 -3.45
N THR A 834 -28.43 16.46 -2.33
CA THR A 834 -29.41 15.39 -2.09
C THR A 834 -30.76 15.90 -2.47
N PRO A 835 -31.57 15.16 -3.24
CA PRO A 835 -32.99 15.55 -3.44
C PRO A 835 -33.65 15.70 -2.07
N PRO A 836 -34.51 16.70 -1.86
CA PRO A 836 -35.25 16.76 -0.63
C PRO A 836 -36.04 15.45 -0.47
N GLU A 837 -36.03 14.91 0.74
CA GLU A 837 -36.84 13.75 1.10
C GLU A 837 -38.28 14.01 0.66
N THR A 838 -38.73 13.24 -0.32
CA THR A 838 -40.15 13.17 -0.65
C THR A 838 -40.81 12.57 0.57
N SER A 839 -41.53 13.43 1.31
CA SER A 839 -42.44 13.00 2.38
C SER A 839 -43.27 11.83 1.88
N ALA A 840 -43.11 10.68 2.52
CA ALA A 840 -43.91 9.49 2.28
C ALA A 840 -45.38 9.86 2.52
N ILE A 841 -46.16 9.95 1.44
CA ILE A 841 -47.61 9.97 1.51
C ILE A 841 -47.99 8.55 1.94
N VAL A 842 -48.39 8.43 3.20
CA VAL A 842 -49.04 7.24 3.74
C VAL A 842 -50.38 7.08 3.00
N PRO A 843 -50.64 5.96 2.31
CA PRO A 843 -51.97 5.70 1.81
C PRO A 843 -52.86 5.32 3.00
N THR A 844 -53.83 6.16 3.36
CA THR A 844 -54.95 5.80 4.20
C THR A 844 -55.73 4.66 3.57
N ALA A 845 -55.86 3.57 4.31
CA ALA A 845 -56.76 2.46 3.99
C ALA A 845 -58.19 2.94 3.95
N ALA A 846 -58.85 2.83 2.78
CA ALA A 846 -60.29 2.87 2.67
C ALA A 846 -60.78 1.54 2.10
N GLN A 847 -61.53 0.88 2.93
CA GLN A 847 -62.45 -0.22 2.72
C GLN A 847 -62.89 -0.49 1.27
N GLN A 848 -62.62 -1.66 0.73
CA GLN A 848 -63.61 -2.72 0.39
C GLN A 848 -62.86 -3.99 0.02
#